data_d60f8193ac6f47f61f3a3f55b4fe5836
#
_entry.id   d60f8193ac6f47f61f3a3f55b4fe5836
#
_cell.length_a   1.000
_cell.length_b   1.000
_cell.length_c   1.000
_cell.angle_alpha   90.00
_cell.angle_beta   90.00
_cell.angle_gamma   90.00
#
_symmetry.space_group_name_H-M   'P 1'
#
loop_
_entity.id
_entity.type
_entity.pdbx_description
1 polymer ?
#
loop_
_entity_poly.entity_id
_entity_poly.type
_entity_poly.pdbx_seq_one_letter_code
_entity_poly.pdbx_strand_id
1 'polypeptide(L)'
;MVFEYIVEPENKSKSLSKEEENHYAKKIVDLYKDLDDARKDIIKLAKELQDEIYFKNAFKPKDSGKIDWKSRVKLCKMFMYFQTYKAFIWKNTYSGVNSMFDVSGENRDSDNDSNKQKAALVDILEKMDFSTISDKVIDYSLIYGELISFTTWVRKEEEFRRPVNMMEDLQEALTTGDTTNLGKSALARLKGKDYYTDTRTVYDNATIIPVNPENFVFDATQEDFDATPKIYRTWKTLDEVRNNKCYELTKDQIKELKDMIYEPNQNDYGDLDDKDKDNNKHVHGTTVEVLDYYGNFVLDDHETLYNWHATVVGGQFLVLFEKNKYIINPFTYGTYFKDPKTGRGISPLYSGLNIALTQERMLNQTIDLQSLNENKPILAPKGFFKGEEIEMYPGKIIEYDQQLYATASVQPIEFETSVYKDDISLLGDTMSEITGIFPNMTGNEENSRRTATEISTKVEGQTTRLSMTLDTIQQYYIIPVIENVAKMNANFKFGNETIFFNKDNKKEDIEITDKIRQAEYRYTYKDKQSLSEKMNFADMIILAIERFAKAGVPLDFQTTFTWYLEQKGVENPEKFLMQPDVIPAEVQQVLMQDPSIQQIVAGYQQQKQMEAQQNSSGEPMPSPENVQKELAHYNQSPTESPMVMNG
;
A
#
# COMPACT_ATOMS: atom_id res chain seq x y z
N MET A 1 -26.99 8.75 -13.68
CA MET A 1 -25.83 9.23 -14.44
C MET A 1 -24.97 9.95 -13.43
N VAL A 2 -23.74 9.51 -13.20
CA VAL A 2 -22.81 10.15 -12.25
C VAL A 2 -21.99 11.13 -13.07
N PHE A 3 -22.06 12.41 -12.76
CA PHE A 3 -21.23 13.44 -13.40
C PHE A 3 -20.02 13.68 -12.49
N GLU A 4 -18.83 13.48 -13.04
CA GLU A 4 -17.56 13.77 -12.37
C GLU A 4 -17.09 15.15 -12.87
N TYR A 5 -17.10 16.15 -11.98
CA TYR A 5 -16.62 17.48 -12.28
C TYR A 5 -15.31 17.71 -11.54
N ILE A 6 -14.28 18.09 -12.28
CA ILE A 6 -13.06 18.66 -11.71
C ILE A 6 -13.34 20.15 -11.50
N VAL A 7 -13.19 20.62 -10.28
CA VAL A 7 -13.39 22.04 -9.94
C VAL A 7 -12.35 22.86 -10.68
N GLU A 8 -12.79 23.82 -11.51
CA GLU A 8 -11.92 24.72 -12.25
C GLU A 8 -11.45 25.86 -11.32
N PRO A 9 -10.14 26.03 -11.07
CA PRO A 9 -9.62 27.31 -10.62
C PRO A 9 -9.52 28.27 -11.79
N GLU A 10 -9.69 29.55 -11.56
CA GLU A 10 -9.46 30.61 -12.56
C GLU A 10 -7.98 30.60 -12.99
N ASN A 11 -7.66 29.87 -14.03
CA ASN A 11 -6.30 29.80 -14.55
C ASN A 11 -6.15 30.62 -15.82
N LYS A 12 -5.07 31.40 -15.85
CA LYS A 12 -4.62 32.05 -17.08
C LYS A 12 -3.97 30.98 -17.96
N SER A 13 -4.73 30.41 -18.88
CA SER A 13 -4.17 29.66 -20.00
C SER A 13 -3.33 30.63 -20.85
N LYS A 14 -2.10 30.24 -21.22
CA LYS A 14 -1.30 30.99 -22.18
C LYS A 14 -1.84 30.61 -23.55
N SER A 15 -2.41 31.57 -24.29
CA SER A 15 -2.84 31.32 -25.70
C SER A 15 -1.59 31.10 -26.57
N LEU A 16 -1.46 29.91 -27.12
CA LEU A 16 -0.41 29.52 -28.03
C LEU A 16 -0.89 29.64 -29.50
N SER A 17 0.03 29.87 -30.41
CA SER A 17 -0.22 29.68 -31.83
C SER A 17 -0.27 28.18 -32.17
N LYS A 18 -0.94 27.79 -33.26
CA LYS A 18 -0.98 26.37 -33.69
C LYS A 18 0.40 25.76 -33.94
N GLU A 19 1.36 26.54 -34.36
CA GLU A 19 2.73 26.11 -34.61
C GLU A 19 3.44 25.81 -33.27
N GLU A 20 3.23 26.65 -32.27
CA GLU A 20 3.75 26.44 -30.90
C GLU A 20 3.07 25.26 -30.22
N GLU A 21 1.75 25.06 -30.37
CA GLU A 21 1.04 23.89 -29.85
C GLU A 21 1.64 22.59 -30.40
N ASN A 22 1.85 22.49 -31.70
CA ASN A 22 2.44 21.29 -32.31
C ASN A 22 3.90 21.10 -31.89
N HIS A 23 4.66 22.19 -31.74
CA HIS A 23 6.05 22.13 -31.29
C HIS A 23 6.16 21.64 -29.85
N TYR A 24 5.36 22.19 -28.95
CA TYR A 24 5.39 21.78 -27.53
C TYR A 24 4.78 20.40 -27.31
N ALA A 25 3.75 20.00 -28.08
CA ALA A 25 3.25 18.62 -28.07
C ALA A 25 4.38 17.65 -28.39
N LYS A 26 5.13 17.91 -29.48
CA LYS A 26 6.26 17.08 -29.89
C LYS A 26 7.36 17.05 -28.80
N LYS A 27 7.70 18.20 -28.20
CA LYS A 27 8.68 18.30 -27.11
C LYS A 27 8.32 17.43 -25.92
N ILE A 28 7.04 17.39 -25.54
CA ILE A 28 6.55 16.54 -24.44
C ILE A 28 6.63 15.05 -24.81
N VAL A 29 6.23 14.70 -26.03
CA VAL A 29 6.28 13.31 -26.54
C VAL A 29 7.72 12.81 -26.63
N ASP A 30 8.64 13.62 -27.12
CA ASP A 30 10.06 13.25 -27.24
C ASP A 30 10.68 13.10 -25.84
N LEU A 31 10.39 14.02 -24.91
CA LEU A 31 10.80 13.88 -23.49
C LEU A 31 10.26 12.59 -22.86
N TYR A 32 8.98 12.25 -23.13
CA TYR A 32 8.40 10.99 -22.65
C TYR A 32 9.20 9.78 -23.16
N LYS A 33 9.54 9.75 -24.44
CA LYS A 33 10.30 8.65 -25.06
C LYS A 33 11.69 8.52 -24.43
N ASP A 34 12.41 9.64 -24.29
CA ASP A 34 13.76 9.64 -23.71
C ASP A 34 13.74 9.11 -22.28
N LEU A 35 12.77 9.53 -21.47
CA LEU A 35 12.63 9.07 -20.08
C LEU A 35 12.15 7.61 -20.00
N ASP A 36 11.33 7.15 -20.92
CA ASP A 36 10.85 5.76 -21.00
C ASP A 36 11.98 4.81 -21.44
N ASP A 37 12.78 5.21 -22.42
CA ASP A 37 13.93 4.44 -22.86
C ASP A 37 14.99 4.30 -21.75
N ALA A 38 15.20 5.33 -20.93
CA ALA A 38 16.15 5.29 -19.82
C ALA A 38 15.79 4.24 -18.74
N ARG A 39 14.53 3.84 -18.62
CA ARG A 39 14.06 2.84 -17.63
C ARG A 39 13.68 1.48 -18.22
N LYS A 40 13.85 1.30 -19.52
CA LYS A 40 13.38 0.12 -20.27
C LYS A 40 13.81 -1.22 -19.67
N ASP A 41 15.07 -1.31 -19.23
CA ASP A 41 15.61 -2.54 -18.64
C ASP A 41 14.94 -2.88 -17.31
N ILE A 42 14.68 -1.87 -16.47
CA ILE A 42 14.01 -2.05 -15.17
C ILE A 42 12.55 -2.48 -15.38
N ILE A 43 11.85 -1.85 -16.32
CA ILE A 43 10.46 -2.22 -16.65
C ILE A 43 10.38 -3.63 -17.23
N LYS A 44 11.37 -4.04 -18.05
CA LYS A 44 11.46 -5.41 -18.56
C LYS A 44 11.60 -6.43 -17.42
N LEU A 45 12.51 -6.17 -16.49
CA LEU A 45 12.69 -7.02 -15.32
C LEU A 45 11.43 -7.10 -14.44
N ALA A 46 10.74 -5.97 -14.25
CA ALA A 46 9.47 -5.93 -13.52
C ALA A 46 8.37 -6.77 -14.21
N LYS A 47 8.30 -6.72 -15.54
CA LYS A 47 7.37 -7.56 -16.32
C LYS A 47 7.68 -9.04 -16.22
N GLU A 48 8.96 -9.41 -16.25
CA GLU A 48 9.37 -10.81 -16.03
C GLU A 48 8.96 -11.29 -14.64
N LEU A 49 9.16 -10.47 -13.61
CA LEU A 49 8.71 -10.76 -12.25
C LEU A 49 7.18 -10.88 -12.17
N GLN A 50 6.45 -9.95 -12.79
CA GLN A 50 4.99 -9.97 -12.84
C GLN A 50 4.44 -11.23 -13.53
N ASP A 51 5.03 -11.61 -14.66
CA ASP A 51 4.66 -12.82 -15.41
C ASP A 51 4.87 -14.09 -14.57
N GLU A 52 5.90 -14.12 -13.73
CA GLU A 52 6.18 -15.23 -12.84
C GLU A 52 5.22 -15.26 -11.62
N ILE A 53 4.91 -14.11 -11.03
CA ILE A 53 3.96 -13.99 -9.92
C ILE A 53 2.55 -14.43 -10.36
N TYR A 54 2.08 -13.95 -11.52
CA TYR A 54 0.70 -14.20 -12.00
C TYR A 54 0.58 -15.42 -12.94
N PHE A 55 1.57 -16.29 -12.98
CA PHE A 55 1.55 -17.56 -13.71
C PHE A 55 1.28 -17.45 -15.22
N LYS A 56 1.54 -16.30 -15.84
CA LYS A 56 1.24 -16.06 -17.24
C LYS A 56 1.85 -17.11 -18.18
N ASN A 57 3.03 -17.61 -17.81
CA ASN A 57 3.73 -18.65 -18.57
C ASN A 57 3.35 -20.09 -18.17
N ALA A 58 2.66 -20.29 -17.04
CA ALA A 58 2.26 -21.62 -16.56
C ALA A 58 1.15 -22.25 -17.42
N PHE A 59 0.33 -21.44 -18.06
CA PHE A 59 -0.84 -21.86 -18.83
C PHE A 59 -0.64 -21.79 -20.35
N LYS A 60 0.58 -21.52 -20.83
CA LYS A 60 0.85 -21.55 -22.28
C LYS A 60 0.67 -22.95 -22.80
N PRO A 61 -0.07 -23.15 -23.93
CA PRO A 61 -0.22 -24.45 -24.55
C PRO A 61 1.16 -25.00 -24.93
N LYS A 62 1.27 -26.34 -24.89
CA LYS A 62 2.49 -27.03 -25.32
C LYS A 62 2.79 -26.59 -26.77
N ASP A 63 3.96 -25.99 -26.99
CA ASP A 63 4.44 -25.73 -28.34
C ASP A 63 4.52 -27.08 -29.09
N SER A 64 3.87 -27.16 -30.24
CA SER A 64 3.75 -28.38 -31.05
C SER A 64 5.09 -28.92 -31.59
N GLY A 65 6.22 -28.30 -31.24
CA GLY A 65 7.57 -28.70 -31.65
C GLY A 65 8.48 -29.17 -30.54
N LYS A 66 8.06 -29.16 -29.28
CA LYS A 66 8.92 -29.59 -28.16
C LYS A 66 8.55 -31.01 -27.70
N ILE A 67 9.61 -31.75 -27.36
CA ILE A 67 9.56 -33.12 -26.90
C ILE A 67 8.56 -33.27 -25.73
N ASP A 68 7.55 -34.09 -25.90
CA ASP A 68 6.34 -34.15 -25.06
C ASP A 68 6.57 -34.75 -23.66
N TRP A 69 7.70 -35.45 -23.46
CA TRP A 69 8.05 -36.13 -22.21
C TRP A 69 8.72 -35.20 -21.15
N LYS A 70 9.21 -34.04 -21.55
CA LYS A 70 9.89 -33.10 -20.61
C LYS A 70 8.91 -32.47 -19.63
N SER A 71 9.31 -32.46 -18.38
CA SER A 71 8.56 -31.86 -17.30
C SER A 71 8.47 -30.31 -17.44
N ARG A 72 7.36 -29.76 -17.00
CA ARG A 72 7.07 -28.31 -17.01
C ARG A 72 6.35 -27.88 -15.73
N VAL A 73 6.81 -28.42 -14.61
CA VAL A 73 6.26 -28.08 -13.30
C VAL A 73 6.63 -26.66 -12.93
N LYS A 74 5.66 -25.85 -12.49
CA LYS A 74 5.83 -24.51 -11.96
C LYS A 74 5.75 -24.57 -10.43
N LEU A 75 6.77 -24.08 -9.72
CA LEU A 75 6.83 -24.08 -8.26
C LEU A 75 6.04 -22.90 -7.64
N CYS A 76 5.77 -21.88 -8.43
CA CYS A 76 5.02 -20.69 -8.00
C CYS A 76 5.58 -20.00 -6.72
N LYS A 77 6.89 -20.17 -6.47
CA LYS A 77 7.52 -19.61 -5.27
C LYS A 77 7.43 -18.10 -5.19
N MET A 78 7.61 -17.40 -6.33
CA MET A 78 7.53 -15.94 -6.36
C MET A 78 6.15 -15.42 -5.92
N PHE A 79 5.06 -16.14 -6.27
CA PHE A 79 3.73 -15.80 -5.77
C PHE A 79 3.64 -15.93 -4.24
N MET A 80 4.19 -17.00 -3.67
CA MET A 80 4.20 -17.21 -2.22
C MET A 80 4.98 -16.07 -1.51
N TYR A 81 6.16 -15.72 -2.02
CA TYR A 81 6.96 -14.62 -1.46
C TYR A 81 6.25 -13.27 -1.60
N PHE A 82 5.65 -13.01 -2.76
CA PHE A 82 4.84 -11.80 -2.99
C PHE A 82 3.68 -11.69 -1.99
N GLN A 83 2.90 -12.76 -1.82
CA GLN A 83 1.77 -12.77 -0.88
C GLN A 83 2.22 -12.59 0.58
N THR A 84 3.33 -13.22 0.96
CA THR A 84 3.87 -13.09 2.32
C THR A 84 4.34 -11.67 2.60
N TYR A 85 5.06 -11.05 1.64
CA TYR A 85 5.49 -9.66 1.74
C TYR A 85 4.30 -8.70 1.81
N LYS A 86 3.33 -8.89 0.92
CA LYS A 86 2.09 -8.10 0.91
C LYS A 86 1.34 -8.22 2.23
N ALA A 87 1.14 -9.43 2.74
CA ALA A 87 0.47 -9.66 4.02
C ALA A 87 1.22 -9.02 5.20
N PHE A 88 2.55 -9.08 5.19
CA PHE A 88 3.37 -8.44 6.21
C PHE A 88 3.23 -6.91 6.20
N ILE A 89 3.35 -6.28 5.02
CA ILE A 89 3.16 -4.84 4.88
C ILE A 89 1.74 -4.45 5.31
N TRP A 90 0.73 -5.15 4.79
CA TRP A 90 -0.67 -4.88 5.09
C TRP A 90 -0.98 -4.92 6.59
N LYS A 91 -0.58 -6.02 7.24
CA LYS A 91 -0.80 -6.20 8.68
C LYS A 91 -0.18 -5.09 9.52
N ASN A 92 1.01 -4.63 9.15
CA ASN A 92 1.75 -3.65 9.95
C ASN A 92 1.44 -2.19 9.57
N THR A 93 0.90 -1.93 8.39
CA THR A 93 0.62 -0.58 7.90
C THR A 93 -0.86 -0.20 8.03
N TYR A 94 -1.78 -1.10 7.68
CA TYR A 94 -3.21 -0.78 7.50
C TYR A 94 -4.12 -1.45 8.54
N SER A 95 -3.98 -1.14 9.82
CA SER A 95 -4.88 -1.69 10.87
C SER A 95 -6.13 -0.86 11.12
N GLY A 96 -6.25 0.26 10.45
CA GLY A 96 -7.32 1.23 10.59
C GLY A 96 -6.79 2.63 10.34
N VAL A 97 -7.52 3.43 9.57
CA VAL A 97 -7.08 4.77 9.15
C VAL A 97 -6.80 5.67 10.36
N ASN A 98 -7.65 5.63 11.37
CA ASN A 98 -7.51 6.46 12.58
C ASN A 98 -6.24 6.15 13.40
N SER A 99 -5.78 4.90 13.40
CA SER A 99 -4.58 4.48 14.13
C SER A 99 -3.29 4.59 13.33
N MET A 100 -3.36 4.97 12.06
CA MET A 100 -2.24 4.97 11.14
C MET A 100 -1.31 6.17 11.32
N PHE A 101 -1.86 7.34 11.64
CA PHE A 101 -1.10 8.57 11.78
C PHE A 101 -1.59 9.43 12.94
N ASP A 102 -0.73 10.33 13.39
CA ASP A 102 -1.06 11.39 14.34
C ASP A 102 -0.81 12.77 13.74
N VAL A 103 -1.57 13.74 14.22
CA VAL A 103 -1.48 15.13 13.80
C VAL A 103 -1.11 15.98 15.02
N SER A 104 -0.08 16.77 14.92
CA SER A 104 0.32 17.75 15.94
C SER A 104 0.40 19.14 15.30
N GLY A 105 0.00 20.17 16.04
CA GLY A 105 0.12 21.54 15.57
C GLY A 105 1.56 22.06 15.66
N GLU A 106 1.98 22.90 14.74
CA GLU A 106 3.27 23.59 14.85
C GLU A 106 3.21 24.77 15.85
N ASN A 107 2.00 25.28 16.11
CA ASN A 107 1.73 26.36 17.04
C ASN A 107 0.69 25.91 18.08
N ARG A 108 0.64 26.60 19.24
CA ARG A 108 -0.32 26.26 20.31
C ARG A 108 -1.79 26.28 19.86
N ASP A 109 -2.14 27.19 18.95
CA ASP A 109 -3.52 27.28 18.42
C ASP A 109 -3.83 26.12 17.49
N SER A 110 -2.90 25.74 16.61
CA SER A 110 -3.06 24.58 15.71
C SER A 110 -3.03 23.25 16.48
N ASP A 111 -2.27 23.19 17.59
CA ASP A 111 -2.22 21.98 18.42
C ASP A 111 -3.56 21.69 19.11
N ASN A 112 -4.27 22.74 19.57
CA ASN A 112 -5.62 22.58 20.12
C ASN A 112 -6.64 22.05 19.10
N ASP A 113 -6.44 22.34 17.81
CA ASP A 113 -7.31 21.91 16.71
C ASP A 113 -6.80 20.64 15.98
N SER A 114 -5.65 20.09 16.39
CA SER A 114 -5.01 18.92 15.77
C SER A 114 -5.91 17.69 15.71
N ASN A 115 -6.67 17.44 16.76
CA ASN A 115 -7.64 16.33 16.80
C ASN A 115 -8.80 16.53 15.81
N LYS A 116 -9.23 17.76 15.58
CA LYS A 116 -10.28 18.07 14.60
C LYS A 116 -9.75 17.87 13.18
N GLN A 117 -8.52 18.35 12.91
CA GLN A 117 -7.87 18.13 11.62
C GLN A 117 -7.66 16.64 11.35
N LYS A 118 -7.24 15.87 12.36
CA LYS A 118 -7.13 14.42 12.25
C LYS A 118 -8.46 13.76 11.90
N ALA A 119 -9.56 14.14 12.59
CA ALA A 119 -10.90 13.62 12.32
C ALA A 119 -11.35 13.94 10.88
N ALA A 120 -11.06 15.15 10.37
CA ALA A 120 -11.38 15.53 8.99
C ALA A 120 -10.63 14.64 7.97
N LEU A 121 -9.34 14.40 8.19
CA LEU A 121 -8.55 13.56 7.28
C LEU A 121 -8.96 12.09 7.34
N VAL A 122 -9.28 11.57 8.53
CA VAL A 122 -9.79 10.19 8.67
C VAL A 122 -11.10 10.02 7.92
N ASP A 123 -12.05 10.96 8.02
CA ASP A 123 -13.31 10.94 7.29
C ASP A 123 -13.10 10.92 5.77
N ILE A 124 -12.16 11.74 5.26
CA ILE A 124 -11.82 11.78 3.83
C ILE A 124 -11.20 10.44 3.38
N LEU A 125 -10.24 9.92 4.14
CA LEU A 125 -9.54 8.67 3.81
C LEU A 125 -10.47 7.45 3.87
N GLU A 126 -11.43 7.43 4.81
CA GLU A 126 -12.46 6.40 4.87
C GLU A 126 -13.44 6.49 3.69
N LYS A 127 -13.92 7.69 3.35
CA LYS A 127 -14.83 7.90 2.22
C LYS A 127 -14.23 7.51 0.86
N MET A 128 -12.92 7.64 0.68
CA MET A 128 -12.25 7.22 -0.55
C MET A 128 -11.85 5.74 -0.57
N ASP A 129 -12.06 4.99 0.53
CA ASP A 129 -11.58 3.61 0.71
C ASP A 129 -10.05 3.50 0.51
N PHE A 130 -9.33 4.27 1.32
CA PHE A 130 -7.86 4.34 1.25
C PHE A 130 -7.20 2.96 1.38
N SER A 131 -7.85 2.02 2.05
CA SER A 131 -7.34 0.66 2.19
C SER A 131 -7.24 -0.06 0.85
N THR A 132 -8.29 -0.03 0.04
CA THR A 132 -8.30 -0.64 -1.30
C THR A 132 -7.34 0.05 -2.27
N ILE A 133 -7.21 1.37 -2.17
CA ILE A 133 -6.25 2.14 -2.97
C ILE A 133 -4.82 1.72 -2.63
N SER A 134 -4.50 1.65 -1.35
CA SER A 134 -3.18 1.29 -0.85
C SER A 134 -2.80 -0.15 -1.19
N ASP A 135 -3.76 -1.07 -1.22
CA ASP A 135 -3.54 -2.45 -1.65
C ASP A 135 -2.95 -2.52 -3.07
N LYS A 136 -3.49 -1.75 -4.00
CA LYS A 136 -2.97 -1.65 -5.37
C LYS A 136 -1.59 -1.01 -5.44
N VAL A 137 -1.33 0.01 -4.64
CA VAL A 137 -0.01 0.66 -4.60
C VAL A 137 1.05 -0.30 -4.06
N ILE A 138 0.70 -1.11 -3.04
CA ILE A 138 1.59 -2.16 -2.52
C ILE A 138 1.89 -3.19 -3.61
N ASP A 139 0.89 -3.63 -4.39
CA ASP A 139 1.11 -4.57 -5.49
C ASP A 139 2.09 -4.00 -6.51
N TYR A 140 1.89 -2.77 -6.95
CA TYR A 140 2.82 -2.10 -7.86
C TYR A 140 4.22 -1.96 -7.26
N SER A 141 4.31 -1.61 -5.98
CA SER A 141 5.59 -1.41 -5.33
C SER A 141 6.40 -2.71 -5.18
N LEU A 142 5.74 -3.83 -4.90
CA LEU A 142 6.38 -5.13 -4.83
C LEU A 142 6.83 -5.65 -6.20
N ILE A 143 6.19 -5.24 -7.29
CA ILE A 143 6.55 -5.62 -8.65
C ILE A 143 7.61 -4.68 -9.22
N TYR A 144 7.40 -3.36 -9.15
CA TYR A 144 8.24 -2.36 -9.80
C TYR A 144 9.27 -1.72 -8.84
N GLY A 145 9.12 -1.88 -7.53
CA GLY A 145 9.97 -1.23 -6.52
C GLY A 145 9.58 0.22 -6.21
N GLU A 146 8.52 0.73 -6.80
CA GLU A 146 8.10 2.13 -6.72
C GLU A 146 6.66 2.25 -6.20
N LEU A 147 6.44 3.17 -5.25
CA LEU A 147 5.14 3.54 -4.73
C LEU A 147 4.75 4.88 -5.33
N ILE A 148 3.76 4.90 -6.22
CA ILE A 148 3.35 6.12 -6.90
C ILE A 148 1.84 6.30 -6.77
N SER A 149 1.43 7.49 -6.38
CA SER A 149 0.02 7.88 -6.37
C SER A 149 -0.16 9.29 -6.88
N PHE A 150 -1.34 9.53 -7.43
CA PHE A 150 -1.80 10.82 -7.91
C PHE A 150 -2.97 11.28 -7.05
N THR A 151 -2.80 12.40 -6.36
CA THR A 151 -3.85 13.00 -5.54
C THR A 151 -4.60 14.04 -6.36
N THR A 152 -5.91 13.92 -6.44
CA THR A 152 -6.78 14.82 -7.20
C THR A 152 -8.01 15.20 -6.41
N TRP A 153 -8.69 16.27 -6.79
CA TRP A 153 -9.98 16.66 -6.24
C TRP A 153 -11.10 16.13 -7.12
N VAL A 154 -12.08 15.46 -6.52
CA VAL A 154 -13.21 14.86 -7.23
C VAL A 154 -14.51 15.35 -6.61
N ARG A 155 -15.40 15.85 -7.45
CA ARG A 155 -16.78 16.17 -7.07
C ARG A 155 -17.72 15.29 -7.87
N LYS A 156 -18.54 14.50 -7.16
CA LYS A 156 -19.56 13.61 -7.77
C LYS A 156 -20.93 14.06 -7.39
N GLU A 157 -21.77 14.29 -8.38
CA GLU A 157 -23.16 14.65 -8.21
C GLU A 157 -24.05 13.54 -8.77
N GLU A 158 -25.06 13.19 -8.03
CA GLU A 158 -26.07 12.20 -8.42
C GLU A 158 -27.43 12.88 -8.60
N GLU A 159 -28.11 12.51 -9.67
CA GLU A 159 -29.50 12.87 -9.89
C GLU A 159 -30.41 11.89 -9.14
N PHE A 160 -31.32 12.40 -8.35
CA PHE A 160 -32.34 11.63 -7.67
C PHE A 160 -33.74 12.22 -7.88
N ARG A 161 -34.77 11.41 -7.69
CA ARG A 161 -36.14 11.84 -7.79
C ARG A 161 -36.61 12.30 -6.42
N ARG A 162 -36.97 13.58 -6.32
CA ARG A 162 -37.58 14.16 -5.12
C ARG A 162 -39.11 14.29 -5.33
N PRO A 163 -39.95 13.83 -4.39
CA PRO A 163 -41.41 14.01 -4.48
C PRO A 163 -41.74 15.50 -4.44
N VAL A 164 -42.81 15.89 -5.13
CA VAL A 164 -43.29 17.27 -5.13
C VAL A 164 -44.01 17.56 -3.81
N ASN A 165 -43.31 18.29 -2.92
CA ASN A 165 -43.88 18.75 -1.66
C ASN A 165 -43.65 20.25 -1.47
N MET A 166 -44.56 21.06 -2.02
CA MET A 166 -44.43 22.51 -2.03
C MET A 166 -44.31 23.14 -0.65
N MET A 167 -44.84 22.48 0.41
CA MET A 167 -44.77 23.04 1.77
C MET A 167 -43.35 22.85 2.35
N GLU A 168 -42.75 21.70 2.15
CA GLU A 168 -41.35 21.46 2.56
C GLU A 168 -40.37 22.31 1.75
N ASP A 169 -40.56 22.38 0.42
CA ASP A 169 -39.72 23.17 -0.47
C ASP A 169 -39.84 24.69 -0.14
N LEU A 170 -41.02 25.16 0.25
CA LEU A 170 -41.19 26.53 0.73
C LEU A 170 -40.52 26.78 2.07
N GLN A 171 -40.60 25.83 3.00
CA GLN A 171 -39.97 25.92 4.30
C GLN A 171 -38.42 25.89 4.17
N GLU A 172 -37.92 25.04 3.29
CA GLU A 172 -36.49 24.98 2.94
C GLU A 172 -36.04 26.32 2.33
N ALA A 173 -36.78 26.88 1.36
CA ALA A 173 -36.49 28.16 0.75
C ALA A 173 -36.47 29.32 1.75
N LEU A 174 -37.36 29.31 2.75
CA LEU A 174 -37.42 30.33 3.81
C LEU A 174 -36.27 30.20 4.80
N THR A 175 -35.76 28.98 5.01
CA THR A 175 -34.65 28.71 5.96
C THR A 175 -33.30 28.94 5.32
N THR A 176 -33.08 28.50 4.07
CA THR A 176 -31.79 28.56 3.37
C THR A 176 -31.66 29.78 2.47
N GLY A 177 -32.76 30.44 2.10
CA GLY A 177 -32.80 31.50 1.09
C GLY A 177 -32.73 30.97 -0.36
N ASP A 178 -32.62 29.67 -0.58
CA ASP A 178 -32.54 29.03 -1.90
C ASP A 178 -33.94 28.64 -2.42
N THR A 179 -34.37 29.30 -3.48
CA THR A 179 -35.70 29.09 -4.10
C THR A 179 -35.65 28.04 -5.24
N THR A 180 -34.52 27.43 -5.51
CA THR A 180 -34.30 26.52 -6.66
C THR A 180 -35.21 25.31 -6.60
N ASN A 181 -35.33 24.64 -5.44
CA ASN A 181 -36.15 23.47 -5.23
C ASN A 181 -37.65 23.82 -5.30
N LEU A 182 -38.04 24.96 -4.73
CA LEU A 182 -39.42 25.46 -4.82
C LEU A 182 -39.82 25.73 -6.28
N GLY A 183 -38.90 26.30 -7.09
CA GLY A 183 -39.11 26.52 -8.54
C GLY A 183 -39.26 25.20 -9.32
N LYS A 184 -38.40 24.20 -9.05
CA LYS A 184 -38.49 22.86 -9.66
C LYS A 184 -39.77 22.14 -9.29
N SER A 185 -40.19 22.19 -8.03
CA SER A 185 -41.42 21.61 -7.49
C SER A 185 -42.65 22.23 -8.13
N ALA A 186 -42.74 23.56 -8.21
CA ALA A 186 -43.83 24.28 -8.85
C ALA A 186 -43.94 23.91 -10.34
N LEU A 187 -42.82 23.84 -11.06
CA LEU A 187 -42.77 23.50 -12.48
C LEU A 187 -43.15 22.04 -12.74
N ALA A 188 -42.77 21.11 -11.85
CA ALA A 188 -43.18 19.71 -11.93
C ALA A 188 -44.69 19.56 -11.72
N ARG A 189 -45.27 20.27 -10.73
CA ARG A 189 -46.72 20.28 -10.48
C ARG A 189 -47.52 20.85 -11.64
N LEU A 190 -47.03 21.93 -12.28
CA LEU A 190 -47.64 22.48 -13.48
C LEU A 190 -47.64 21.50 -14.66
N LYS A 191 -46.64 20.62 -14.73
CA LYS A 191 -46.54 19.53 -15.72
C LYS A 191 -47.27 18.25 -15.32
N GLY A 192 -48.00 18.24 -14.22
CA GLY A 192 -48.74 17.07 -13.74
C GLY A 192 -47.87 15.92 -13.29
N LYS A 193 -46.62 16.20 -12.81
CA LYS A 193 -45.70 15.21 -12.31
C LYS A 193 -45.69 15.22 -10.79
N ASP A 194 -45.62 14.03 -10.19
CA ASP A 194 -45.57 13.85 -8.72
C ASP A 194 -44.14 13.93 -8.17
N TYR A 195 -43.15 14.05 -9.05
CA TYR A 195 -41.71 14.17 -8.70
C TYR A 195 -40.99 15.11 -9.65
N TYR A 196 -39.86 15.64 -9.18
CA TYR A 196 -38.87 16.34 -10.00
C TYR A 196 -37.50 15.74 -9.79
N THR A 197 -36.60 15.95 -10.75
CA THR A 197 -35.20 15.53 -10.65
C THR A 197 -34.41 16.62 -9.93
N ASP A 198 -33.73 16.22 -8.88
CA ASP A 198 -32.83 17.07 -8.13
C ASP A 198 -31.44 16.46 -8.14
N THR A 199 -30.40 17.26 -7.88
CA THR A 199 -29.00 16.84 -7.83
C THR A 199 -28.48 16.99 -6.40
N ARG A 200 -27.78 15.98 -5.91
CA ARG A 200 -27.07 16.06 -4.64
C ARG A 200 -25.59 15.75 -4.85
N THR A 201 -24.76 16.47 -4.16
CA THR A 201 -23.33 16.16 -4.08
C THR A 201 -23.16 14.94 -3.18
N VAL A 202 -22.67 13.84 -3.76
CA VAL A 202 -22.41 12.59 -3.04
C VAL A 202 -20.98 12.55 -2.53
N TYR A 203 -20.06 13.13 -3.29
CA TYR A 203 -18.65 13.17 -2.96
C TYR A 203 -18.05 14.51 -3.40
N ASP A 204 -17.33 15.17 -2.53
CA ASP A 204 -16.63 16.44 -2.80
C ASP A 204 -15.38 16.51 -1.89
N ASN A 205 -14.37 15.72 -2.25
CA ASN A 205 -13.17 15.59 -1.46
C ASN A 205 -11.97 15.21 -2.34
N ALA A 206 -10.78 15.28 -1.74
CA ALA A 206 -9.59 14.72 -2.35
C ALA A 206 -9.74 13.20 -2.57
N THR A 207 -9.16 12.70 -3.65
CA THR A 207 -9.12 11.28 -4.00
C THR A 207 -7.71 10.92 -4.45
N ILE A 208 -7.27 9.71 -4.10
CA ILE A 208 -5.96 9.18 -4.44
C ILE A 208 -6.16 8.13 -5.54
N ILE A 209 -5.42 8.27 -6.63
CA ILE A 209 -5.39 7.31 -7.74
C ILE A 209 -4.05 6.58 -7.70
N PRO A 210 -4.04 5.24 -7.54
CA PRO A 210 -2.81 4.47 -7.63
C PRO A 210 -2.27 4.53 -9.07
N VAL A 211 -1.01 4.90 -9.22
CA VAL A 211 -0.35 5.03 -10.52
C VAL A 211 0.50 3.80 -10.78
N ASN A 212 0.25 3.14 -11.93
CA ASN A 212 1.13 2.07 -12.39
C ASN A 212 2.48 2.68 -12.80
N PRO A 213 3.62 2.25 -12.21
CA PRO A 213 4.93 2.77 -12.57
C PRO A 213 5.28 2.63 -14.05
N GLU A 214 4.70 1.66 -14.76
CA GLU A 214 4.86 1.50 -16.20
C GLU A 214 4.36 2.72 -16.99
N ASN A 215 3.36 3.42 -16.46
CA ASN A 215 2.73 4.58 -17.12
C ASN A 215 3.22 5.93 -16.56
N PHE A 216 4.27 5.95 -15.76
CA PHE A 216 4.74 7.17 -15.13
C PHE A 216 6.24 7.35 -15.34
N VAL A 217 6.64 8.43 -15.97
CA VAL A 217 8.04 8.75 -16.23
C VAL A 217 8.44 10.07 -15.59
N PHE A 218 9.65 10.13 -15.09
CA PHE A 218 10.31 11.33 -14.57
C PHE A 218 11.82 11.13 -14.58
N ASP A 219 12.59 12.21 -14.49
CA ASP A 219 14.03 12.14 -14.40
C ASP A 219 14.45 11.81 -12.96
N ALA A 220 14.68 10.53 -12.69
CA ALA A 220 15.03 10.04 -11.37
C ALA A 220 16.47 10.37 -10.94
N THR A 221 17.28 10.96 -11.81
CA THR A 221 18.64 11.40 -11.48
C THR A 221 18.65 12.70 -10.69
N GLN A 222 17.56 13.47 -10.74
CA GLN A 222 17.41 14.71 -9.98
C GLN A 222 17.01 14.39 -8.53
N GLU A 223 17.58 15.14 -7.58
CA GLU A 223 17.31 14.93 -6.16
C GLU A 223 15.91 15.46 -5.75
N ASP A 224 15.48 16.57 -6.34
CA ASP A 224 14.20 17.19 -6.03
C ASP A 224 13.09 16.63 -6.97
N PHE A 225 12.33 15.69 -6.43
CA PHE A 225 11.18 15.12 -7.14
C PHE A 225 10.13 16.18 -7.49
N ASP A 226 9.93 17.20 -6.66
CA ASP A 226 8.87 18.18 -6.89
C ASP A 226 9.18 19.11 -8.07
N ALA A 227 10.44 19.49 -8.24
CA ALA A 227 10.89 20.32 -9.37
C ALA A 227 11.02 19.56 -10.69
N THR A 228 11.23 18.25 -10.62
CA THR A 228 11.47 17.40 -11.79
C THR A 228 10.24 17.31 -12.69
N PRO A 229 10.38 17.40 -14.03
CA PRO A 229 9.32 17.11 -14.98
C PRO A 229 8.79 15.68 -14.82
N LYS A 230 7.47 15.54 -14.79
CA LYS A 230 6.74 14.27 -14.67
C LYS A 230 5.76 14.13 -15.77
N ILE A 231 5.69 12.94 -16.39
CA ILE A 231 4.69 12.65 -17.40
C ILE A 231 3.92 11.38 -16.99
N TYR A 232 2.62 11.53 -16.87
CA TYR A 232 1.70 10.45 -16.57
C TYR A 232 0.92 10.07 -17.82
N ARG A 233 1.07 8.83 -18.26
CA ARG A 233 0.37 8.26 -19.40
C ARG A 233 -0.93 7.60 -18.98
N THR A 234 -2.02 7.97 -19.61
CA THR A 234 -3.33 7.33 -19.42
C THR A 234 -3.95 6.96 -20.77
N TRP A 235 -4.82 5.96 -20.72
CA TRP A 235 -5.58 5.54 -21.90
C TRP A 235 -7.04 5.91 -21.68
N LYS A 236 -7.59 6.80 -22.52
CA LYS A 236 -8.97 7.29 -22.41
C LYS A 236 -9.75 6.97 -23.67
N THR A 237 -11.05 6.71 -23.53
CA THR A 237 -11.94 6.56 -24.67
C THR A 237 -12.13 7.90 -25.36
N LEU A 238 -12.48 7.87 -26.66
CA LEU A 238 -12.72 9.09 -27.41
C LEU A 238 -13.86 9.93 -26.82
N ASP A 239 -14.87 9.27 -26.23
CA ASP A 239 -15.98 9.95 -25.57
C ASP A 239 -15.54 10.67 -24.28
N GLU A 240 -14.65 10.07 -23.49
CA GLU A 240 -14.05 10.72 -22.31
C GLU A 240 -13.22 11.93 -22.70
N VAL A 241 -12.40 11.80 -23.75
CA VAL A 241 -11.58 12.91 -24.28
C VAL A 241 -12.47 14.03 -24.81
N ARG A 242 -13.51 13.71 -25.57
CA ARG A 242 -14.44 14.68 -26.16
C ARG A 242 -15.30 15.42 -25.15
N ASN A 243 -15.72 14.69 -24.09
CA ASN A 243 -16.63 15.24 -23.06
C ASN A 243 -15.88 15.97 -21.94
N ASN A 244 -14.55 15.91 -21.93
CA ASN A 244 -13.75 16.67 -20.99
C ASN A 244 -13.77 18.15 -21.32
N LYS A 245 -14.38 18.97 -20.47
CA LYS A 245 -14.54 20.41 -20.67
C LYS A 245 -13.23 21.18 -20.62
N CYS A 246 -12.20 20.60 -20.01
CA CYS A 246 -10.87 21.22 -19.91
C CYS A 246 -10.05 21.05 -21.20
N TYR A 247 -10.49 20.20 -22.15
CA TYR A 247 -9.75 19.94 -23.38
C TYR A 247 -10.25 20.80 -24.50
N GLU A 248 -9.38 21.64 -25.07
CA GLU A 248 -9.67 22.49 -26.22
C GLU A 248 -9.43 21.68 -27.51
N LEU A 249 -10.44 20.89 -27.95
CA LEU A 249 -10.38 20.08 -29.15
C LEU A 249 -11.29 20.62 -30.24
N THR A 250 -10.73 20.79 -31.46
CA THR A 250 -11.48 21.13 -32.65
C THR A 250 -12.17 19.90 -33.24
N LYS A 251 -13.23 20.12 -34.03
CA LYS A 251 -13.96 19.02 -34.71
C LYS A 251 -13.07 18.21 -35.66
N ASP A 252 -12.09 18.84 -36.28
CA ASP A 252 -11.16 18.19 -37.20
C ASP A 252 -10.18 17.28 -36.42
N GLN A 253 -9.65 17.74 -35.31
CA GLN A 253 -8.81 16.93 -34.42
C GLN A 253 -9.55 15.70 -33.83
N ILE A 254 -10.82 15.87 -33.43
CA ILE A 254 -11.66 14.74 -32.99
C ILE A 254 -11.86 13.73 -34.11
N LYS A 255 -12.04 14.20 -35.37
CA LYS A 255 -12.16 13.33 -36.54
C LYS A 255 -10.86 12.56 -36.78
N GLU A 256 -9.72 13.23 -36.72
CA GLU A 256 -8.41 12.62 -36.89
C GLU A 256 -8.12 11.57 -35.84
N LEU A 257 -8.42 11.86 -34.55
CA LEU A 257 -8.34 10.87 -33.45
C LEU A 257 -9.27 9.67 -33.70
N LYS A 258 -10.46 9.91 -34.24
CA LYS A 258 -11.39 8.85 -34.61
C LYS A 258 -10.85 7.96 -35.71
N ASP A 259 -10.27 8.58 -36.75
CA ASP A 259 -9.69 7.86 -37.89
C ASP A 259 -8.49 6.99 -37.42
N MET A 260 -7.67 7.49 -36.47
CA MET A 260 -6.60 6.71 -35.81
C MET A 260 -7.13 5.45 -35.09
N ILE A 261 -8.32 5.53 -34.49
CA ILE A 261 -8.92 4.40 -33.74
C ILE A 261 -9.56 3.39 -34.71
N TYR A 262 -10.21 3.84 -35.77
CA TYR A 262 -11.01 3.01 -36.68
C TYR A 262 -10.23 2.47 -37.90
N GLU A 263 -9.02 2.94 -38.14
CA GLU A 263 -8.09 2.36 -39.11
C GLU A 263 -6.88 1.67 -38.42
N PRO A 264 -7.08 0.78 -37.45
CA PRO A 264 -5.98 -0.01 -36.97
C PRO A 264 -5.56 -0.96 -38.10
N ASN A 265 -4.28 -1.02 -38.40
CA ASN A 265 -3.75 -2.05 -39.29
C ASN A 265 -4.28 -3.42 -38.87
N GLN A 266 -4.94 -4.15 -39.78
CA GLN A 266 -5.67 -5.39 -39.55
C GLN A 266 -4.84 -6.57 -38.98
N ASN A 267 -3.58 -6.35 -38.64
CA ASN A 267 -2.64 -7.40 -38.20
C ASN A 267 -2.43 -7.50 -36.68
N ASP A 268 -3.16 -6.74 -35.84
CA ASP A 268 -2.84 -6.58 -34.42
C ASP A 268 -3.52 -7.55 -33.47
N TYR A 269 -4.08 -8.67 -33.93
CA TYR A 269 -4.66 -9.72 -33.07
C TYR A 269 -3.79 -10.98 -32.93
N GLY A 270 -2.56 -10.95 -33.39
CA GLY A 270 -1.63 -12.08 -33.25
C GLY A 270 -0.23 -11.59 -32.92
N ASP A 271 0.45 -12.29 -32.02
CA ASP A 271 1.85 -12.14 -31.58
C ASP A 271 2.63 -11.01 -32.30
N LEU A 272 2.71 -9.86 -31.64
CA LEU A 272 3.38 -8.67 -32.13
C LEU A 272 4.88 -8.96 -32.27
N ASP A 273 5.34 -9.28 -33.45
CA ASP A 273 6.76 -9.18 -33.80
C ASP A 273 7.18 -7.71 -33.74
N ASP A 274 8.35 -7.45 -33.17
CA ASP A 274 8.88 -6.12 -32.81
C ASP A 274 8.99 -5.09 -33.97
N LYS A 275 8.71 -5.47 -35.19
CA LYS A 275 8.89 -4.63 -36.39
C LYS A 275 7.67 -3.81 -36.81
N ASP A 276 6.45 -4.18 -36.37
CA ASP A 276 5.23 -3.48 -36.76
C ASP A 276 4.73 -2.46 -35.74
N LYS A 277 5.51 -2.24 -34.66
CA LYS A 277 5.14 -1.38 -33.52
C LYS A 277 5.21 0.12 -33.77
N ASP A 278 5.72 0.55 -34.92
CA ASP A 278 6.05 1.98 -35.10
C ASP A 278 4.90 2.88 -35.54
N ASN A 279 3.81 2.33 -36.10
CA ASN A 279 2.77 3.15 -36.69
C ASN A 279 1.50 3.41 -35.87
N ASN A 280 1.31 2.73 -34.69
CA ASN A 280 0.12 2.94 -33.84
C ASN A 280 0.42 2.92 -32.35
N LYS A 281 1.52 3.52 -31.92
CA LYS A 281 1.93 3.58 -30.50
C LYS A 281 0.95 4.36 -29.60
N HIS A 282 0.07 5.17 -30.18
CA HIS A 282 -0.81 6.10 -29.46
C HIS A 282 -2.28 5.66 -29.39
N VAL A 283 -2.57 4.44 -29.87
CA VAL A 283 -3.92 3.87 -29.85
C VAL A 283 -3.88 2.43 -29.35
N HIS A 284 -4.77 2.10 -28.41
CA HIS A 284 -4.95 0.74 -27.89
C HIS A 284 -6.43 0.35 -27.96
N GLY A 285 -6.81 -0.40 -28.98
CA GLY A 285 -8.20 -0.75 -29.24
C GLY A 285 -9.07 0.50 -29.49
N THR A 286 -10.02 0.78 -28.58
CA THR A 286 -10.91 1.95 -28.66
C THR A 286 -10.43 3.16 -27.85
N THR A 287 -9.22 3.09 -27.26
CA THR A 287 -8.67 4.13 -26.40
C THR A 287 -7.51 4.85 -27.05
N VAL A 288 -7.36 6.13 -26.72
CA VAL A 288 -6.29 7.01 -27.18
C VAL A 288 -5.35 7.31 -26.03
N GLU A 289 -4.06 7.39 -26.32
CA GLU A 289 -3.04 7.79 -25.37
C GLU A 289 -3.22 9.26 -24.97
N VAL A 290 -3.15 9.52 -23.69
CA VAL A 290 -3.13 10.86 -23.09
C VAL A 290 -1.90 10.97 -22.23
N LEU A 291 -1.03 11.94 -22.51
CA LEU A 291 0.17 12.26 -21.76
C LEU A 291 -0.07 13.55 -20.97
N ASP A 292 -0.12 13.44 -19.67
CA ASP A 292 -0.27 14.57 -18.74
C ASP A 292 1.11 14.93 -18.17
N TYR A 293 1.65 16.09 -18.57
CA TYR A 293 2.91 16.65 -18.12
C TYR A 293 2.70 17.55 -16.90
N TYR A 294 3.51 17.38 -15.88
CA TYR A 294 3.56 18.25 -14.69
C TYR A 294 5.01 18.62 -14.37
N GLY A 295 5.26 19.88 -14.13
CA GLY A 295 6.59 20.36 -13.74
C GLY A 295 6.89 21.74 -14.28
N ASN A 296 8.16 22.10 -14.23
CA ASN A 296 8.62 23.37 -14.80
C ASN A 296 8.83 23.21 -16.30
N PHE A 297 8.22 24.08 -17.10
CA PHE A 297 8.27 24.02 -18.57
C PHE A 297 9.09 25.20 -19.11
N VAL A 298 10.13 24.90 -19.89
CA VAL A 298 11.00 25.92 -20.49
C VAL A 298 10.53 26.19 -21.92
N LEU A 299 10.17 27.42 -22.19
CA LEU A 299 9.82 27.92 -23.53
C LEU A 299 11.09 28.13 -24.38
N ASP A 300 10.92 28.30 -25.69
CA ASP A 300 12.06 28.44 -26.62
C ASP A 300 12.79 29.78 -26.43
N ASP A 301 12.13 30.80 -25.92
CA ASP A 301 12.68 32.10 -25.52
C ASP A 301 13.41 32.08 -24.16
N HIS A 302 13.62 30.89 -23.61
CA HIS A 302 14.22 30.65 -22.28
C HIS A 302 13.39 31.14 -21.09
N GLU A 303 12.15 31.56 -21.30
CA GLU A 303 11.21 31.80 -20.20
C GLU A 303 10.84 30.47 -19.53
N THR A 304 10.96 30.36 -18.21
CA THR A 304 10.57 29.17 -17.47
C THR A 304 9.20 29.37 -16.83
N LEU A 305 8.27 28.53 -17.21
CA LEU A 305 6.94 28.44 -16.60
C LEU A 305 6.99 27.46 -15.42
N TYR A 306 6.82 28.00 -14.21
CA TYR A 306 6.90 27.20 -12.99
C TYR A 306 5.57 26.52 -12.66
N ASN A 307 5.64 25.25 -12.26
CA ASN A 307 4.49 24.44 -11.85
C ASN A 307 3.38 24.44 -12.91
N TRP A 308 3.74 23.96 -14.10
CA TRP A 308 2.88 23.95 -15.30
C TRP A 308 2.27 22.57 -15.53
N HIS A 309 1.06 22.55 -16.09
CA HIS A 309 0.35 21.35 -16.52
C HIS A 309 0.07 21.43 -18.02
N ALA A 310 0.46 20.40 -18.75
CA ALA A 310 0.19 20.30 -20.19
C ALA A 310 -0.29 18.90 -20.52
N THR A 311 -1.31 18.79 -21.38
CA THR A 311 -1.87 17.50 -21.80
C THR A 311 -1.77 17.35 -23.31
N VAL A 312 -1.17 16.22 -23.73
CA VAL A 312 -1.07 15.84 -25.14
C VAL A 312 -1.91 14.60 -25.41
N VAL A 313 -2.78 14.64 -26.42
CA VAL A 313 -3.65 13.53 -26.80
C VAL A 313 -3.21 12.97 -28.16
N GLY A 314 -3.18 11.62 -28.27
CA GLY A 314 -2.81 10.92 -29.49
C GLY A 314 -1.38 11.19 -29.96
N GLY A 315 -0.50 11.64 -29.06
CA GLY A 315 0.89 11.97 -29.38
C GLY A 315 1.09 13.18 -30.30
N GLN A 316 0.03 13.94 -30.60
CA GLN A 316 0.06 15.04 -31.59
C GLN A 316 -0.61 16.32 -31.09
N PHE A 317 -1.72 16.23 -30.37
CA PHE A 317 -2.55 17.39 -30.05
C PHE A 317 -2.30 17.85 -28.62
N LEU A 318 -1.79 19.07 -28.45
CA LEU A 318 -1.74 19.76 -27.16
C LEU A 318 -3.13 20.30 -26.86
N VAL A 319 -3.84 19.72 -25.92
CA VAL A 319 -5.25 20.03 -25.61
C VAL A 319 -5.42 20.84 -24.34
N LEU A 320 -4.36 20.94 -23.55
CA LEU A 320 -4.32 21.71 -22.31
C LEU A 320 -2.92 22.26 -22.11
N PHE A 321 -2.82 23.56 -21.79
CA PHE A 321 -1.55 24.21 -21.48
C PHE A 321 -1.79 25.33 -20.48
N GLU A 322 -1.72 25.02 -19.17
CA GLU A 322 -2.09 25.94 -18.09
C GLU A 322 -1.19 25.78 -16.87
N LYS A 323 -1.29 26.72 -15.95
CA LYS A 323 -0.66 26.58 -14.65
C LYS A 323 -1.34 25.44 -13.89
N ASN A 324 -0.55 24.60 -13.19
CA ASN A 324 -1.08 23.48 -12.43
C ASN A 324 -2.17 23.94 -11.44
N LYS A 325 -3.39 23.46 -11.67
CA LYS A 325 -4.58 23.81 -10.88
C LYS A 325 -4.51 23.35 -9.42
N TYR A 326 -3.70 22.34 -9.12
CA TYR A 326 -3.57 21.81 -7.77
C TYR A 326 -2.67 22.68 -6.88
N ILE A 327 -1.93 23.65 -7.45
CA ILE A 327 -0.98 24.54 -6.76
C ILE A 327 0.24 23.76 -6.24
N ILE A 328 0.04 22.52 -5.77
CA ILE A 328 1.05 21.59 -5.27
C ILE A 328 1.38 20.51 -6.31
N ASN A 329 2.48 19.78 -6.09
CA ASN A 329 2.74 18.57 -6.85
C ASN A 329 1.70 17.49 -6.47
N PRO A 330 0.86 17.04 -7.42
CA PRO A 330 -0.19 16.05 -7.12
C PRO A 330 0.34 14.62 -6.97
N PHE A 331 1.61 14.38 -7.34
CA PHE A 331 2.21 13.05 -7.26
C PHE A 331 2.97 12.85 -5.96
N THR A 332 2.78 11.67 -5.39
CA THR A 332 3.62 11.17 -4.30
C THR A 332 4.46 10.01 -4.84
N TYR A 333 5.76 10.03 -4.55
CA TYR A 333 6.72 9.03 -5.00
C TYR A 333 7.52 8.51 -3.80
N GLY A 334 7.59 7.19 -3.67
CA GLY A 334 8.40 6.49 -2.70
C GLY A 334 9.01 5.22 -3.28
N THR A 335 10.09 4.73 -2.70
CA THR A 335 10.78 3.50 -3.12
C THR A 335 11.22 2.69 -1.91
N TYR A 336 11.29 1.35 -2.04
CA TYR A 336 11.89 0.51 -1.00
C TYR A 336 13.41 0.65 -0.95
N PHE A 337 14.03 0.45 -2.12
CA PHE A 337 15.46 0.60 -2.33
C PHE A 337 15.65 1.46 -3.57
N LYS A 338 16.53 2.43 -3.47
CA LYS A 338 16.88 3.32 -4.59
C LYS A 338 18.18 2.87 -5.21
N ASP A 339 18.18 2.65 -6.52
CA ASP A 339 19.43 2.44 -7.27
C ASP A 339 20.19 3.77 -7.32
N PRO A 340 21.41 3.85 -6.77
CA PRO A 340 22.19 5.09 -6.78
C PRO A 340 22.53 5.61 -8.18
N LYS A 341 22.56 4.73 -9.18
CA LYS A 341 22.94 5.07 -10.55
C LYS A 341 21.76 5.65 -11.34
N THR A 342 20.61 5.01 -11.26
CA THR A 342 19.42 5.40 -12.05
C THR A 342 18.45 6.26 -11.27
N GLY A 343 18.59 6.33 -9.95
CA GLY A 343 17.64 7.01 -9.05
C GLY A 343 16.28 6.31 -8.91
N ARG A 344 16.09 5.15 -9.57
CA ARG A 344 14.83 4.40 -9.59
C ARG A 344 14.71 3.39 -8.46
N GLY A 345 13.48 3.00 -8.17
CA GLY A 345 13.17 1.98 -7.19
C GLY A 345 13.52 0.57 -7.64
N ILE A 346 13.95 -0.25 -6.69
CA ILE A 346 14.26 -1.67 -6.90
C ILE A 346 13.28 -2.48 -6.06
N SER A 347 12.61 -3.46 -6.70
CA SER A 347 11.74 -4.40 -5.99
C SER A 347 12.56 -5.29 -5.04
N PRO A 348 12.08 -5.51 -3.81
CA PRO A 348 12.71 -6.46 -2.88
C PRO A 348 12.69 -7.89 -3.40
N LEU A 349 11.86 -8.19 -4.39
CA LEU A 349 11.70 -9.54 -4.96
C LEU A 349 12.62 -9.82 -6.16
N TYR A 350 13.27 -8.80 -6.76
CA TYR A 350 14.13 -9.02 -7.93
C TYR A 350 15.29 -9.97 -7.64
N SER A 351 15.88 -9.87 -6.45
CA SER A 351 17.00 -10.74 -6.05
C SER A 351 16.60 -12.22 -5.98
N GLY A 352 15.36 -12.52 -5.66
CA GLY A 352 14.82 -13.88 -5.57
C GLY A 352 14.41 -14.50 -6.90
N LEU A 353 14.14 -13.69 -7.93
CA LEU A 353 13.58 -14.16 -9.20
C LEU A 353 14.46 -15.22 -9.89
N ASN A 354 15.75 -14.92 -10.06
CA ASN A 354 16.69 -15.85 -10.71
C ASN A 354 16.85 -17.15 -9.92
N ILE A 355 16.82 -17.10 -8.60
CA ILE A 355 16.92 -18.28 -7.73
C ILE A 355 15.68 -19.15 -7.90
N ALA A 356 14.49 -18.55 -7.88
CA ALA A 356 13.23 -19.27 -8.08
C ALA A 356 13.17 -19.97 -9.44
N LEU A 357 13.56 -19.29 -10.51
CA LEU A 357 13.63 -19.84 -11.85
C LEU A 357 14.68 -20.98 -11.96
N THR A 358 15.80 -20.87 -11.26
CA THR A 358 16.83 -21.90 -11.23
C THR A 358 16.34 -23.14 -10.49
N GLN A 359 15.70 -22.98 -9.33
CA GLN A 359 15.09 -24.10 -8.59
C GLN A 359 14.06 -24.84 -9.43
N GLU A 360 13.23 -24.11 -10.17
CA GLU A 360 12.23 -24.69 -11.04
C GLU A 360 12.85 -25.50 -12.19
N ARG A 361 13.93 -24.96 -12.81
CA ARG A 361 14.68 -25.70 -13.83
C ARG A 361 15.30 -26.98 -13.27
N MET A 362 15.92 -26.91 -12.09
CA MET A 362 16.51 -28.08 -11.43
C MET A 362 15.47 -29.13 -11.07
N LEU A 363 14.31 -28.71 -10.56
CA LEU A 363 13.21 -29.63 -10.28
C LEU A 363 12.75 -30.35 -11.55
N ASN A 364 12.51 -29.59 -12.63
CA ASN A 364 12.08 -30.17 -13.91
C ASN A 364 13.16 -31.13 -14.47
N GLN A 365 14.44 -30.78 -14.38
CA GLN A 365 15.54 -31.67 -14.76
C GLN A 365 15.56 -32.93 -13.90
N THR A 366 15.31 -32.83 -12.60
CA THR A 366 15.21 -34.03 -11.71
C THR A 366 14.07 -34.95 -12.12
N ILE A 367 12.90 -34.38 -12.43
CA ILE A 367 11.74 -35.14 -12.89
C ILE A 367 12.04 -35.80 -14.26
N ASP A 368 12.68 -35.09 -15.17
CA ASP A 368 13.09 -35.61 -16.48
C ASP A 368 14.07 -36.77 -16.34
N LEU A 369 15.07 -36.65 -15.44
CA LEU A 369 16.02 -37.72 -15.14
C LEU A 369 15.33 -38.93 -14.49
N GLN A 370 14.37 -38.70 -13.59
CA GLN A 370 13.57 -39.81 -13.03
C GLN A 370 12.78 -40.53 -14.13
N SER A 371 12.14 -39.79 -15.04
CA SER A 371 11.41 -40.39 -16.18
C SER A 371 12.33 -41.20 -17.11
N LEU A 372 13.58 -40.72 -17.31
CA LEU A 372 14.59 -41.45 -18.07
C LEU A 372 15.06 -42.71 -17.33
N ASN A 373 15.17 -42.66 -15.98
CA ASN A 373 15.55 -43.85 -15.19
C ASN A 373 14.46 -44.92 -15.09
N GLU A 374 13.19 -44.48 -15.06
CA GLU A 374 12.05 -45.42 -15.08
C GLU A 374 11.94 -46.13 -16.42
N ASN A 375 12.15 -45.41 -17.52
CA ASN A 375 12.14 -45.95 -18.89
C ASN A 375 13.53 -45.76 -19.50
N LYS A 376 14.49 -46.56 -19.02
CA LYS A 376 15.89 -46.44 -19.39
C LYS A 376 16.12 -46.50 -20.91
N PRO A 377 16.80 -45.54 -21.51
CA PRO A 377 17.27 -45.68 -22.88
C PRO A 377 18.20 -46.85 -22.99
N ILE A 378 18.13 -47.56 -24.12
CA ILE A 378 18.86 -48.80 -24.35
C ILE A 378 19.91 -48.55 -25.43
N LEU A 379 21.15 -48.91 -25.16
CA LEU A 379 22.19 -49.01 -26.16
C LEU A 379 22.08 -50.34 -26.90
N ALA A 380 21.95 -50.28 -28.21
CA ALA A 380 21.88 -51.47 -29.07
C ALA A 380 22.85 -51.38 -30.24
N PRO A 381 23.37 -52.50 -30.76
CA PRO A 381 24.21 -52.52 -31.95
C PRO A 381 23.50 -51.90 -33.16
N LYS A 382 24.24 -51.19 -34.02
CA LYS A 382 23.69 -50.57 -35.22
C LYS A 382 23.10 -51.61 -36.18
N GLY A 383 21.85 -51.35 -36.61
CA GLY A 383 21.10 -52.26 -37.44
C GLY A 383 20.25 -53.26 -36.66
N PHE A 384 20.31 -53.27 -35.32
CA PHE A 384 19.45 -54.13 -34.49
C PHE A 384 17.99 -53.62 -34.51
N PHE A 385 17.86 -52.29 -34.49
CA PHE A 385 16.60 -51.63 -34.72
C PHE A 385 16.72 -50.67 -35.91
N LYS A 386 15.78 -50.72 -36.83
CA LYS A 386 15.74 -49.76 -37.95
C LYS A 386 15.08 -48.48 -37.45
N GLY A 387 15.85 -47.46 -37.14
CA GLY A 387 15.28 -46.23 -36.64
C GLY A 387 16.18 -45.02 -36.73
N GLU A 388 15.57 -43.87 -36.78
CA GLU A 388 16.04 -42.53 -37.11
C GLU A 388 16.43 -41.76 -35.84
N GLU A 389 17.10 -40.62 -36.04
CA GLU A 389 17.40 -39.44 -35.21
C GLU A 389 17.73 -39.57 -33.70
N ILE A 390 18.79 -38.83 -33.30
CA ILE A 390 19.37 -38.87 -31.96
C ILE A 390 18.69 -37.86 -31.07
N GLU A 391 17.43 -38.01 -30.74
CA GLU A 391 16.82 -37.31 -29.62
C GLU A 391 16.69 -38.24 -28.41
N MET A 392 17.14 -37.76 -27.21
CA MET A 392 17.01 -38.54 -25.97
C MET A 392 15.58 -38.35 -25.40
N TYR A 393 14.87 -39.46 -25.29
CA TYR A 393 13.56 -39.55 -24.63
C TYR A 393 13.45 -40.88 -23.85
N PRO A 394 12.55 -40.98 -22.87
CA PRO A 394 12.32 -42.22 -22.12
C PRO A 394 12.05 -43.42 -23.04
N GLY A 395 12.81 -44.50 -22.82
CA GLY A 395 12.67 -45.71 -23.64
C GLY A 395 13.35 -45.65 -25.00
N LYS A 396 14.16 -44.62 -25.31
CA LYS A 396 14.88 -44.53 -26.57
C LYS A 396 15.91 -45.63 -26.74
N ILE A 397 16.00 -46.13 -27.96
CA ILE A 397 17.03 -47.09 -28.36
C ILE A 397 18.11 -46.35 -29.13
N ILE A 398 19.36 -46.39 -28.65
CA ILE A 398 20.52 -45.82 -29.30
C ILE A 398 21.34 -46.94 -29.91
N GLU A 399 21.42 -46.95 -31.24
CA GLU A 399 22.20 -47.93 -31.97
C GLU A 399 23.68 -47.51 -31.99
N TYR A 400 24.60 -48.45 -31.68
CA TYR A 400 26.03 -48.27 -31.77
C TYR A 400 26.70 -49.20 -32.79
N ASP A 401 27.85 -48.86 -33.35
CA ASP A 401 28.56 -49.70 -34.31
C ASP A 401 29.31 -50.81 -33.59
N GLN A 402 28.87 -52.05 -33.78
CA GLN A 402 29.38 -53.22 -33.11
C GLN A 402 30.85 -53.54 -33.50
N GLN A 403 31.33 -53.04 -34.62
CA GLN A 403 32.73 -53.26 -35.05
C GLN A 403 33.74 -52.47 -34.20
N LEU A 404 33.31 -51.41 -33.53
CA LEU A 404 34.13 -50.57 -32.67
C LEU A 404 34.23 -51.11 -31.23
N TYR A 405 33.35 -51.99 -30.82
CA TYR A 405 33.26 -52.49 -29.44
C TYR A 405 33.23 -54.02 -29.42
N ALA A 406 34.23 -54.63 -28.79
CA ALA A 406 34.45 -56.09 -28.79
C ALA A 406 33.40 -56.92 -28.05
N THR A 407 32.57 -56.29 -27.23
CA THR A 407 31.48 -56.94 -26.46
C THR A 407 30.17 -56.18 -26.69
N ALA A 408 29.42 -56.64 -27.68
CA ALA A 408 28.12 -56.08 -27.98
C ALA A 408 27.06 -56.67 -27.07
N SER A 409 26.61 -55.94 -26.09
CA SER A 409 25.43 -56.26 -25.28
C SER A 409 24.46 -55.09 -25.27
N VAL A 410 23.15 -55.40 -25.27
CA VAL A 410 22.12 -54.39 -25.03
C VAL A 410 22.23 -53.95 -23.57
N GLN A 411 22.54 -52.71 -23.34
CA GLN A 411 22.74 -52.15 -21.98
C GLN A 411 21.85 -50.96 -21.73
N PRO A 412 21.18 -50.89 -20.58
CA PRO A 412 20.46 -49.68 -20.16
C PRO A 412 21.46 -48.57 -19.77
N ILE A 413 21.13 -47.34 -20.10
CA ILE A 413 21.87 -46.18 -19.66
C ILE A 413 21.31 -45.76 -18.30
N GLU A 414 22.17 -45.62 -17.31
CA GLU A 414 21.83 -45.18 -15.96
C GLU A 414 22.13 -43.69 -15.79
N PHE A 415 21.23 -42.97 -15.13
CA PHE A 415 21.37 -41.57 -14.82
C PHE A 415 21.35 -41.39 -13.30
N GLU A 416 22.28 -40.62 -12.75
CA GLU A 416 22.27 -40.28 -11.34
C GLU A 416 21.20 -39.22 -11.07
N THR A 417 20.26 -39.53 -10.17
CA THR A 417 19.14 -38.66 -9.81
C THR A 417 19.31 -37.91 -8.47
N SER A 418 20.33 -38.29 -7.68
CA SER A 418 20.51 -37.76 -6.32
C SER A 418 21.16 -36.38 -6.26
N VAL A 419 21.73 -35.88 -7.37
CA VAL A 419 22.62 -34.72 -7.40
C VAL A 419 21.91 -33.41 -7.11
N TYR A 420 20.63 -33.28 -7.45
CA TYR A 420 19.96 -31.96 -7.39
C TYR A 420 19.14 -31.71 -6.13
N LYS A 421 18.87 -32.69 -5.28
CA LYS A 421 17.99 -32.52 -4.12
C LYS A 421 18.57 -31.55 -3.08
N ASP A 422 19.85 -31.70 -2.78
CA ASP A 422 20.54 -30.86 -1.81
C ASP A 422 20.75 -29.43 -2.35
N ASP A 423 21.02 -29.31 -3.65
CA ASP A 423 21.15 -28.01 -4.34
C ASP A 423 19.84 -27.23 -4.37
N ILE A 424 18.71 -27.92 -4.61
CA ILE A 424 17.36 -27.30 -4.57
C ILE A 424 17.05 -26.79 -3.14
N SER A 425 17.45 -27.55 -2.11
CA SER A 425 17.29 -27.12 -0.72
C SER A 425 18.16 -25.90 -0.40
N LEU A 426 19.44 -25.95 -0.77
CA LEU A 426 20.39 -24.86 -0.59
C LEU A 426 19.92 -23.56 -1.26
N LEU A 427 19.40 -23.64 -2.49
CA LEU A 427 18.82 -22.49 -3.19
C LEU A 427 17.55 -21.96 -2.46
N GLY A 428 16.78 -22.86 -1.82
CA GLY A 428 15.64 -22.46 -0.98
C GLY A 428 16.04 -21.65 0.25
N ASP A 429 17.09 -22.11 0.93
CA ASP A 429 17.64 -21.39 2.10
C ASP A 429 18.25 -20.06 1.68
N THR A 430 19.04 -20.03 0.60
CA THR A 430 19.61 -18.79 0.02
C THR A 430 18.52 -17.80 -0.37
N MET A 431 17.41 -18.27 -0.95
CA MET A 431 16.30 -17.41 -1.32
C MET A 431 15.66 -16.76 -0.07
N SER A 432 15.50 -17.53 1.00
CA SER A 432 15.00 -17.04 2.28
C SER A 432 15.92 -16.00 2.91
N GLU A 433 17.23 -16.22 2.85
CA GLU A 433 18.25 -15.27 3.35
C GLU A 433 18.24 -13.95 2.57
N ILE A 434 18.13 -14.02 1.24
CA ILE A 434 18.15 -12.82 0.37
C ILE A 434 16.85 -12.01 0.51
N THR A 435 15.70 -12.68 0.46
CA THR A 435 14.40 -11.99 0.53
C THR A 435 14.02 -11.58 1.95
N GLY A 436 14.63 -12.17 2.98
CA GLY A 436 14.25 -11.97 4.37
C GLY A 436 12.94 -12.66 4.79
N ILE A 437 12.36 -13.50 3.90
CA ILE A 437 11.17 -14.29 4.18
C ILE A 437 11.58 -15.73 4.49
N PHE A 438 11.34 -16.15 5.71
CA PHE A 438 11.72 -17.46 6.20
C PHE A 438 10.51 -18.40 6.29
N PRO A 439 10.73 -19.74 6.32
CA PRO A 439 9.67 -20.72 6.39
C PRO A 439 8.65 -20.51 7.52
N ASN A 440 9.10 -19.99 8.67
CA ASN A 440 8.23 -19.66 9.81
C ASN A 440 7.17 -18.60 9.47
N MET A 441 7.49 -17.68 8.56
CA MET A 441 6.56 -16.63 8.11
C MET A 441 5.53 -17.15 7.10
N THR A 442 5.85 -18.26 6.42
CA THR A 442 4.96 -18.92 5.45
C THR A 442 4.10 -20.04 6.07
N GLY A 443 4.18 -20.23 7.39
CA GLY A 443 3.41 -21.26 8.11
C GLY A 443 4.03 -22.67 8.09
N ASN A 444 5.22 -22.82 7.55
CA ASN A 444 5.97 -24.09 7.58
C ASN A 444 6.81 -24.12 8.87
N GLU A 445 6.37 -24.87 9.87
CA GLU A 445 7.18 -25.13 11.06
C GLU A 445 8.30 -26.14 10.70
N GLU A 446 9.55 -25.71 10.87
CA GLU A 446 10.65 -26.67 10.99
C GLU A 446 10.46 -27.49 12.27
N ASN A 447 10.28 -28.79 12.16
CA ASN A 447 10.21 -29.77 13.24
C ASN A 447 11.53 -29.91 14.04
N SER A 448 12.13 -28.82 14.47
CA SER A 448 13.32 -28.83 15.30
C SER A 448 12.97 -28.47 16.74
N ARG A 449 13.51 -29.23 17.69
CA ARG A 449 13.43 -28.96 19.15
C ARG A 449 14.21 -27.67 19.49
N ARG A 450 13.69 -26.51 19.10
CA ARG A 450 14.27 -25.21 19.46
C ARG A 450 13.56 -24.64 20.66
N THR A 451 14.28 -23.90 21.48
CA THR A 451 13.70 -23.19 22.62
C THR A 451 12.88 -22.01 22.16
N ALA A 452 11.83 -21.64 22.89
CA ALA A 452 11.01 -20.47 22.58
C ALA A 452 11.85 -19.18 22.45
N THR A 453 12.94 -19.05 23.21
CA THR A 453 13.88 -17.93 23.16
C THR A 453 14.68 -17.89 21.86
N GLU A 454 15.15 -19.05 21.35
CA GLU A 454 15.87 -19.11 20.06
C GLU A 454 14.95 -18.75 18.90
N ILE A 455 13.70 -19.21 18.95
CA ILE A 455 12.68 -18.86 17.93
C ILE A 455 12.39 -17.36 17.98
N SER A 456 12.19 -16.77 19.17
CA SER A 456 11.89 -15.34 19.30
C SER A 456 13.05 -14.46 18.81
N THR A 457 14.29 -14.78 19.20
CA THR A 457 15.48 -14.02 18.76
C THR A 457 15.69 -14.11 17.23
N LYS A 458 15.43 -15.29 16.64
CA LYS A 458 15.53 -15.48 15.19
C LYS A 458 14.46 -14.70 14.44
N VAL A 459 13.22 -14.73 14.95
CA VAL A 459 12.09 -13.95 14.39
C VAL A 459 12.36 -12.45 14.53
N GLU A 460 12.90 -11.99 15.65
CA GLU A 460 13.24 -10.58 15.88
C GLU A 460 14.30 -10.06 14.89
N GLY A 461 15.38 -10.82 14.66
CA GLY A 461 16.39 -10.49 13.67
C GLY A 461 15.86 -10.49 12.22
N GLN A 462 14.88 -11.34 11.93
CA GLN A 462 14.23 -11.41 10.62
C GLN A 462 13.27 -10.24 10.39
N THR A 463 12.48 -9.88 11.40
CA THR A 463 11.56 -8.74 11.35
C THR A 463 12.27 -7.40 11.23
N THR A 464 13.50 -7.27 11.76
CA THR A 464 14.27 -6.02 11.67
C THR A 464 14.54 -5.57 10.22
N ARG A 465 14.86 -6.49 9.29
CA ARG A 465 15.04 -6.14 7.87
C ARG A 465 13.74 -5.71 7.20
N LEU A 466 12.64 -6.37 7.54
CA LEU A 466 11.33 -6.04 7.01
C LEU A 466 10.77 -4.76 7.65
N SER A 467 11.11 -4.46 8.91
CA SER A 467 10.70 -3.21 9.56
C SER A 467 11.28 -1.99 8.87
N MET A 468 12.55 -2.08 8.42
CA MET A 468 13.17 -1.01 7.64
C MET A 468 12.39 -0.71 6.33
N THR A 469 11.84 -1.74 5.70
CA THR A 469 10.96 -1.58 4.54
C THR A 469 9.65 -0.87 4.91
N LEU A 470 9.09 -1.20 6.09
CA LEU A 470 7.87 -0.53 6.58
C LEU A 470 8.12 0.95 6.87
N ASP A 471 9.22 1.26 7.58
CA ASP A 471 9.59 2.64 7.88
C ASP A 471 9.73 3.48 6.61
N THR A 472 10.33 2.87 5.57
CA THR A 472 10.46 3.51 4.25
C THR A 472 9.09 3.81 3.61
N ILE A 473 8.16 2.86 3.64
CA ILE A 473 6.79 3.07 3.12
C ILE A 473 6.08 4.17 3.92
N GLN A 474 6.21 4.14 5.23
CA GLN A 474 5.55 5.09 6.12
C GLN A 474 6.06 6.51 5.87
N GLN A 475 7.37 6.69 5.85
CA GLN A 475 8.00 7.99 5.75
C GLN A 475 7.93 8.58 4.33
N TYR A 476 8.14 7.77 3.30
CA TYR A 476 8.25 8.28 1.92
C TYR A 476 6.95 8.14 1.11
N TYR A 477 5.97 7.40 1.60
CA TYR A 477 4.70 7.26 0.89
C TYR A 477 3.49 7.70 1.73
N ILE A 478 3.25 7.07 2.89
CA ILE A 478 2.00 7.30 3.64
C ILE A 478 1.90 8.74 4.14
N ILE A 479 2.92 9.25 4.80
CA ILE A 479 2.91 10.62 5.33
C ILE A 479 2.81 11.66 4.21
N PRO A 480 3.61 11.61 3.12
CA PRO A 480 3.44 12.53 1.99
C PRO A 480 2.06 12.46 1.32
N VAL A 481 1.43 11.28 1.24
CA VAL A 481 0.07 11.16 0.73
C VAL A 481 -0.94 11.87 1.62
N ILE A 482 -0.85 11.68 2.95
CA ILE A 482 -1.71 12.36 3.92
C ILE A 482 -1.51 13.88 3.86
N GLU A 483 -0.28 14.35 3.74
CA GLU A 483 0.04 15.78 3.56
C GLU A 483 -0.57 16.33 2.27
N ASN A 484 -0.49 15.60 1.15
CA ASN A 484 -1.10 16.02 -0.10
C ASN A 484 -2.62 16.09 -0.01
N VAL A 485 -3.27 15.12 0.66
CA VAL A 485 -4.71 15.15 0.92
C VAL A 485 -5.07 16.36 1.79
N ALA A 486 -4.29 16.65 2.84
CA ALA A 486 -4.52 17.81 3.69
C ALA A 486 -4.38 19.13 2.93
N LYS A 487 -3.33 19.27 2.12
CA LYS A 487 -3.09 20.47 1.28
C LYS A 487 -4.20 20.63 0.22
N MET A 488 -4.65 19.53 -0.40
CA MET A 488 -5.80 19.58 -1.32
C MET A 488 -7.07 20.03 -0.62
N ASN A 489 -7.34 19.50 0.58
CA ASN A 489 -8.50 19.87 1.36
C ASN A 489 -8.45 21.38 1.76
N ALA A 490 -7.28 21.89 2.15
CA ALA A 490 -7.08 23.30 2.46
C ALA A 490 -7.29 24.23 1.25
N ASN A 491 -6.96 23.77 0.03
CA ASN A 491 -7.01 24.59 -1.19
C ASN A 491 -8.36 24.56 -1.89
N PHE A 492 -9.11 23.45 -1.81
CA PHE A 492 -10.32 23.27 -2.62
C PHE A 492 -11.62 23.24 -1.81
N LYS A 493 -11.56 23.04 -0.50
CA LYS A 493 -12.75 23.02 0.35
C LYS A 493 -12.90 24.29 1.13
N PHE A 494 -14.04 24.98 0.98
CA PHE A 494 -14.33 26.24 1.64
C PHE A 494 -15.62 26.13 2.45
N GLY A 495 -15.67 26.90 3.54
CA GLY A 495 -16.80 26.98 4.44
C GLY A 495 -16.77 25.98 5.59
N ASN A 496 -17.68 26.17 6.53
CA ASN A 496 -17.78 25.29 7.69
C ASN A 496 -18.47 23.98 7.32
N GLU A 497 -17.91 22.89 7.79
CA GLU A 497 -18.45 21.54 7.62
C GLU A 497 -18.58 20.85 8.97
N THR A 498 -19.69 20.18 9.20
CA THR A 498 -19.88 19.35 10.38
C THR A 498 -19.65 17.89 10.00
N ILE A 499 -18.70 17.24 10.65
CA ILE A 499 -18.35 15.84 10.43
C ILE A 499 -18.86 15.03 11.63
N PHE A 500 -19.55 13.93 11.35
CA PHE A 500 -19.96 12.96 12.36
C PHE A 500 -18.83 11.98 12.60
N PHE A 501 -18.02 12.26 13.61
CA PHE A 501 -16.90 11.40 13.95
C PHE A 501 -17.27 10.46 15.09
N ASN A 502 -16.98 9.19 14.93
CA ASN A 502 -17.26 8.18 15.95
C ASN A 502 -16.07 8.13 16.92
N LYS A 503 -16.10 8.99 17.94
CA LYS A 503 -15.13 8.96 19.03
C LYS A 503 -15.76 8.18 20.17
N ASP A 504 -15.14 7.07 20.58
CA ASP A 504 -15.53 6.31 21.76
C ASP A 504 -16.96 5.74 21.74
N ASN A 505 -17.44 5.31 20.56
CA ASN A 505 -18.84 4.91 20.32
C ASN A 505 -19.87 6.03 20.62
N LYS A 506 -19.44 7.26 20.81
CA LYS A 506 -20.29 8.44 20.79
C LYS A 506 -20.08 9.16 19.46
N LYS A 507 -21.17 9.41 18.76
CA LYS A 507 -21.13 10.26 17.57
C LYS A 507 -21.03 11.70 18.07
N GLU A 508 -19.87 12.31 17.87
CA GLU A 508 -19.65 13.73 18.15
C GLU A 508 -19.69 14.50 16.83
N ASP A 509 -20.42 15.60 16.84
CA ASP A 509 -20.46 16.53 15.73
C ASP A 509 -19.24 17.45 15.87
N ILE A 510 -18.29 17.30 14.96
CA ILE A 510 -17.07 18.11 14.91
C ILE A 510 -17.23 19.14 13.80
N GLU A 511 -17.21 20.42 14.17
CA GLU A 511 -17.20 21.52 13.21
C GLU A 511 -15.77 21.78 12.72
N ILE A 512 -15.56 21.67 11.40
CA ILE A 512 -14.31 21.97 10.72
C ILE A 512 -14.45 23.29 9.98
N THR A 513 -13.64 24.25 10.36
CA THR A 513 -13.60 25.59 9.76
C THR A 513 -12.43 25.75 8.81
N ASP A 514 -12.46 26.74 7.93
CA ASP A 514 -11.35 27.07 7.03
C ASP A 514 -10.05 27.36 7.79
N LYS A 515 -10.14 27.96 9.00
CA LYS A 515 -8.99 28.20 9.86
C LYS A 515 -8.29 26.90 10.26
N ILE A 516 -9.06 25.84 10.55
CA ILE A 516 -8.54 24.52 10.91
C ILE A 516 -7.85 23.88 9.70
N ARG A 517 -8.46 23.95 8.51
CA ARG A 517 -7.91 23.34 7.29
C ARG A 517 -6.61 24.01 6.82
N GLN A 518 -6.48 25.31 7.02
CA GLN A 518 -5.34 26.13 6.56
C GLN A 518 -4.22 26.28 7.58
N ALA A 519 -4.41 25.79 8.81
CA ALA A 519 -3.38 25.83 9.83
C ALA A 519 -2.22 24.87 9.52
N GLU A 520 -1.05 25.17 10.04
CA GLU A 520 0.15 24.35 9.85
C GLU A 520 0.18 23.20 10.84
N TYR A 521 0.29 21.98 10.32
CA TYR A 521 0.34 20.74 11.09
C TYR A 521 1.52 19.89 10.67
N ARG A 522 2.03 19.13 11.64
CA ARG A 522 2.99 18.06 11.41
C ARG A 522 2.26 16.72 11.45
N TYR A 523 2.48 15.91 10.43
CA TYR A 523 1.95 14.57 10.32
C TYR A 523 3.03 13.56 10.67
N THR A 524 2.73 12.63 11.57
CA THR A 524 3.66 11.59 12.01
C THR A 524 2.99 10.23 11.92
N TYR A 525 3.74 9.25 11.48
CA TYR A 525 3.24 7.88 11.45
C TYR A 525 3.21 7.29 12.85
N LYS A 526 2.15 6.55 13.15
CA LYS A 526 1.99 5.86 14.43
C LYS A 526 2.49 4.41 14.28
N ASP A 527 3.75 4.19 14.66
CA ASP A 527 4.39 2.90 14.54
C ASP A 527 3.71 1.82 15.40
N LYS A 528 3.33 0.71 14.76
CA LYS A 528 2.71 -0.43 15.44
C LYS A 528 3.68 -1.44 16.01
N GLN A 529 4.92 -1.50 15.49
CA GLN A 529 5.94 -2.34 16.13
C GLN A 529 6.21 -1.82 17.53
N SER A 530 6.12 -0.49 17.72
CA SER A 530 6.09 0.09 19.05
C SER A 530 4.93 -0.42 19.92
N LEU A 531 3.87 -1.00 19.35
CA LEU A 531 2.77 -1.54 20.17
C LEU A 531 3.19 -2.77 20.94
N SER A 532 3.92 -3.70 20.36
CA SER A 532 4.47 -4.86 21.09
C SER A 532 5.52 -4.43 22.12
N GLU A 533 6.39 -3.49 21.74
CA GLU A 533 7.37 -2.89 22.64
C GLU A 533 6.68 -2.05 23.73
N LYS A 534 5.67 -1.28 23.37
CA LYS A 534 4.83 -0.52 24.32
C LYS A 534 4.08 -1.45 25.26
N MET A 535 3.55 -2.58 24.77
CA MET A 535 2.91 -3.59 25.59
C MET A 535 3.89 -4.22 26.59
N ASN A 536 5.09 -4.57 26.14
CA ASN A 536 6.15 -5.10 27.00
C ASN A 536 6.65 -4.03 28.00
N PHE A 537 6.78 -2.78 27.55
CA PHE A 537 7.15 -1.65 28.40
C PHE A 537 6.06 -1.33 29.42
N ALA A 538 4.77 -1.39 29.02
CA ALA A 538 3.64 -1.23 29.91
C ALA A 538 3.63 -2.32 31.01
N ASP A 539 3.93 -3.57 30.67
CA ASP A 539 4.04 -4.65 31.63
C ASP A 539 5.20 -4.44 32.61
N MET A 540 6.35 -3.95 32.13
CA MET A 540 7.47 -3.58 33.02
C MET A 540 7.12 -2.39 33.91
N ILE A 541 6.42 -1.39 33.41
CA ILE A 541 6.01 -0.23 34.22
C ILE A 541 5.01 -0.65 35.28
N ILE A 542 4.05 -1.53 34.99
CA ILE A 542 3.11 -2.03 35.98
C ILE A 542 3.81 -2.79 37.10
N LEU A 543 4.80 -3.61 36.78
CA LEU A 543 5.62 -4.26 37.79
C LEU A 543 6.40 -3.26 38.66
N ALA A 544 6.86 -2.15 38.07
CA ALA A 544 7.50 -1.08 38.83
C ALA A 544 6.48 -0.33 39.71
N ILE A 545 5.29 -0.02 39.19
CA ILE A 545 4.18 0.63 39.89
C ILE A 545 3.74 -0.23 41.11
N GLU A 546 3.67 -1.54 40.97
CA GLU A 546 3.37 -2.46 42.06
C GLU A 546 4.39 -2.36 43.19
N ARG A 547 5.68 -2.21 42.86
CA ARG A 547 6.74 -2.00 43.85
C ARG A 547 6.62 -0.63 44.53
N PHE A 548 6.29 0.43 43.77
CA PHE A 548 6.06 1.77 44.31
C PHE A 548 4.82 1.83 45.21
N ALA A 549 3.73 1.15 44.82
CA ALA A 549 2.53 1.04 45.66
C ALA A 549 2.82 0.33 47.00
N LYS A 550 3.61 -0.75 46.95
CA LYS A 550 4.07 -1.45 48.19
C LYS A 550 5.00 -0.59 49.06
N ALA A 551 5.70 0.38 48.46
CA ALA A 551 6.55 1.33 49.16
C ALA A 551 5.77 2.56 49.70
N GLY A 552 4.44 2.62 49.56
CA GLY A 552 3.59 3.70 50.08
C GLY A 552 3.64 5.01 49.26
N VAL A 553 4.13 4.97 48.05
CA VAL A 553 4.11 6.15 47.18
C VAL A 553 2.66 6.38 46.70
N PRO A 554 2.08 7.59 46.88
CA PRO A 554 0.75 7.88 46.38
C PRO A 554 0.75 7.85 44.84
N LEU A 555 -0.04 6.96 44.25
CA LEU A 555 -0.18 6.79 42.83
C LEU A 555 -1.64 7.04 42.42
N ASP A 556 -1.83 7.76 41.32
CA ASP A 556 -3.16 7.86 40.69
C ASP A 556 -3.42 6.58 39.87
N PHE A 557 -4.12 5.65 40.48
CA PHE A 557 -4.46 4.37 39.88
C PHE A 557 -5.38 4.53 38.68
N GLN A 558 -6.24 5.53 38.67
CA GLN A 558 -7.17 5.76 37.59
C GLN A 558 -6.41 6.15 36.30
N THR A 559 -5.58 7.17 36.38
CA THR A 559 -4.74 7.61 35.25
C THR A 559 -3.77 6.52 34.80
N THR A 560 -3.17 5.81 35.75
CA THR A 560 -2.22 4.72 35.45
C THR A 560 -2.89 3.53 34.77
N PHE A 561 -4.08 3.14 35.20
CA PHE A 561 -4.83 2.04 34.60
C PHE A 561 -5.37 2.41 33.22
N THR A 562 -5.86 3.63 33.03
CA THR A 562 -6.24 4.15 31.73
C THR A 562 -5.07 4.09 30.77
N TRP A 563 -3.92 4.63 31.16
CA TRP A 563 -2.68 4.60 30.37
C TRP A 563 -2.27 3.16 30.01
N TYR A 564 -2.34 2.23 30.97
CA TYR A 564 -2.01 0.81 30.72
C TYR A 564 -2.94 0.17 29.68
N LEU A 565 -4.24 0.38 29.80
CA LEU A 565 -5.19 -0.17 28.85
C LEU A 565 -5.01 0.44 27.45
N GLU A 566 -4.67 1.72 27.34
CA GLU A 566 -4.31 2.37 26.08
C GLU A 566 -3.07 1.72 25.44
N GLN A 567 -2.03 1.43 26.24
CA GLN A 567 -0.84 0.75 25.74
C GLN A 567 -1.13 -0.71 25.32
N LYS A 568 -2.11 -1.36 25.91
CA LYS A 568 -2.60 -2.70 25.49
C LYS A 568 -3.53 -2.66 24.29
N GLY A 569 -3.78 -1.48 23.71
CA GLY A 569 -4.62 -1.31 22.51
C GLY A 569 -6.11 -1.38 22.80
N VAL A 570 -6.53 -1.18 24.05
CA VAL A 570 -7.94 -1.10 24.40
C VAL A 570 -8.43 0.29 24.02
N GLU A 571 -9.34 0.35 23.05
CA GLU A 571 -10.02 1.58 22.70
C GLU A 571 -10.99 1.97 23.83
N ASN A 572 -10.91 3.22 24.28
CA ASN A 572 -11.79 3.80 25.33
C ASN A 572 -11.65 3.18 26.72
N PRO A 573 -10.46 3.21 27.32
CA PRO A 573 -10.21 2.67 28.65
C PRO A 573 -11.03 3.37 29.74
N GLU A 574 -11.44 4.62 29.54
CA GLU A 574 -12.29 5.40 30.46
C GLU A 574 -13.63 4.74 30.77
N LYS A 575 -14.16 3.95 29.81
CA LYS A 575 -15.42 3.21 30.02
C LYS A 575 -15.34 2.16 31.11
N PHE A 576 -14.14 1.66 31.40
CA PHE A 576 -13.88 0.68 32.46
C PHE A 576 -13.79 1.32 33.84
N LEU A 577 -13.60 2.65 33.88
CA LEU A 577 -13.37 3.40 35.12
C LEU A 577 -14.62 4.16 35.62
N MET A 578 -15.52 4.56 34.72
CA MET A 578 -16.67 5.42 35.07
C MET A 578 -17.84 4.71 35.74
N GLN A 579 -17.91 3.37 35.73
CA GLN A 579 -19.00 2.61 36.40
C GLN A 579 -18.44 1.33 37.01
N PRO A 580 -17.97 1.36 38.24
CA PRO A 580 -17.44 0.17 38.92
C PRO A 580 -18.49 -0.94 39.14
N ASP A 581 -19.78 -0.63 38.99
CA ASP A 581 -20.87 -1.57 39.23
C ASP A 581 -21.44 -2.26 37.98
N VAL A 582 -20.94 -1.92 36.78
CA VAL A 582 -21.45 -2.47 35.51
C VAL A 582 -20.32 -2.87 34.55
N ILE A 583 -19.44 -3.75 35.02
CA ILE A 583 -18.53 -4.45 34.10
C ILE A 583 -19.30 -5.66 33.53
N PRO A 584 -19.49 -5.79 32.20
CA PRO A 584 -20.12 -6.96 31.60
C PRO A 584 -19.44 -8.24 32.09
N ALA A 585 -20.22 -9.26 32.42
CA ALA A 585 -19.72 -10.51 33.00
C ALA A 585 -18.65 -11.21 32.14
N GLU A 586 -18.72 -10.99 30.81
CA GLU A 586 -17.75 -11.50 29.84
C GLU A 586 -16.39 -10.82 29.96
N VAL A 587 -16.37 -9.50 30.20
CA VAL A 587 -15.14 -8.73 30.42
C VAL A 587 -14.55 -9.00 31.80
N GLN A 588 -15.39 -9.20 32.81
CA GLN A 588 -14.94 -9.64 34.15
C GLN A 588 -14.20 -10.98 34.08
N GLN A 589 -14.68 -11.94 33.28
CA GLN A 589 -14.01 -13.24 33.15
C GLN A 589 -12.64 -13.13 32.47
N VAL A 590 -12.49 -12.29 31.46
CA VAL A 590 -11.23 -12.06 30.77
C VAL A 590 -10.24 -11.30 31.67
N LEU A 591 -10.72 -10.28 32.37
CA LEU A 591 -9.91 -9.50 33.32
C LEU A 591 -9.47 -10.31 34.54
N MET A 592 -10.30 -11.26 35.03
CA MET A 592 -9.93 -12.14 36.12
C MET A 592 -8.99 -13.27 35.74
N GLN A 593 -8.73 -13.52 34.48
CA GLN A 593 -7.76 -14.51 34.00
C GLN A 593 -6.34 -13.97 33.91
N ASP A 594 -6.15 -12.64 33.89
CA ASP A 594 -4.81 -12.02 33.88
C ASP A 594 -4.33 -11.77 35.31
N PRO A 595 -3.25 -12.45 35.77
CA PRO A 595 -2.73 -12.31 37.14
C PRO A 595 -2.32 -10.88 37.51
N SER A 596 -1.89 -10.08 36.51
CA SER A 596 -1.46 -8.70 36.71
C SER A 596 -2.63 -7.80 37.08
N ILE A 597 -3.80 -8.04 36.46
CA ILE A 597 -5.03 -7.27 36.69
C ILE A 597 -5.67 -7.62 38.03
N GLN A 598 -5.60 -8.90 38.43
CA GLN A 598 -6.08 -9.34 39.76
C GLN A 598 -5.35 -8.61 40.88
N GLN A 599 -4.05 -8.39 40.75
CA GLN A 599 -3.26 -7.67 41.74
C GLN A 599 -3.59 -6.18 41.81
N ILE A 600 -3.86 -5.55 40.67
CA ILE A 600 -4.26 -4.13 40.61
C ILE A 600 -5.64 -3.91 41.23
N VAL A 601 -6.62 -4.78 40.91
CA VAL A 601 -7.96 -4.72 41.50
C VAL A 601 -7.93 -4.97 43.02
N ALA A 602 -7.10 -5.92 43.44
CA ALA A 602 -6.87 -6.18 44.90
C ALA A 602 -6.23 -4.97 45.60
N GLY A 603 -5.26 -4.32 44.99
CA GLY A 603 -4.62 -3.10 45.49
C GLY A 603 -5.61 -1.94 45.62
N TYR A 604 -6.46 -1.73 44.59
CA TYR A 604 -7.50 -0.70 44.63
C TYR A 604 -8.57 -0.94 45.69
N GLN A 605 -8.99 -2.19 45.87
CA GLN A 605 -9.93 -2.54 46.96
C GLN A 605 -9.31 -2.34 48.34
N GLN A 606 -8.03 -2.64 48.56
CA GLN A 606 -7.33 -2.37 49.81
C GLN A 606 -7.19 -0.86 50.06
N GLN A 607 -6.91 -0.06 49.04
CA GLN A 607 -6.81 1.40 49.18
C GLN A 607 -8.17 2.01 49.53
N LYS A 608 -9.23 1.60 48.89
CA LYS A 608 -10.61 2.06 49.19
C LYS A 608 -11.05 1.67 50.58
N GLN A 609 -10.62 0.51 51.07
CA GLN A 609 -10.86 0.10 52.47
C GLN A 609 -10.04 0.93 53.46
N MET A 610 -8.79 1.30 53.15
CA MET A 610 -7.99 2.18 53.97
C MET A 610 -8.52 3.63 53.97
N GLU A 611 -8.97 4.17 52.85
CA GLU A 611 -9.64 5.48 52.77
C GLU A 611 -10.98 5.50 53.56
N ALA A 612 -11.76 4.41 53.45
CA ALA A 612 -12.99 4.28 54.22
C ALA A 612 -12.72 4.16 55.75
N GLN A 613 -11.63 3.53 56.15
CA GLN A 613 -11.19 3.47 57.56
C GLN A 613 -10.60 4.80 58.06
N GLN A 614 -9.88 5.55 57.21
CA GLN A 614 -9.38 6.89 57.55
C GLN A 614 -10.49 7.94 57.68
N ASN A 615 -11.54 7.83 56.86
CA ASN A 615 -12.72 8.74 56.96
C ASN A 615 -13.62 8.41 58.15
N SER A 616 -13.44 7.26 58.79
CA SER A 616 -14.21 6.85 59.98
C SER A 616 -13.50 7.08 61.31
N SER A 617 -12.17 7.33 61.32
CA SER A 617 -11.38 7.65 62.48
C SER A 617 -10.76 9.05 62.29
N GLY A 618 -11.34 10.05 62.95
CA GLY A 618 -10.89 11.45 62.87
C GLY A 618 -9.55 11.68 63.62
N GLU A 619 -8.48 10.97 63.28
CA GLU A 619 -7.13 11.20 63.82
C GLU A 619 -6.19 11.80 62.78
N PRO A 620 -5.32 12.76 63.15
CA PRO A 620 -4.46 13.49 62.21
C PRO A 620 -3.29 12.63 61.74
N MET A 621 -2.93 12.83 60.47
CA MET A 621 -1.79 12.20 59.80
C MET A 621 -0.48 12.23 60.62
N PRO A 622 0.34 11.18 60.63
CA PRO A 622 1.66 11.22 61.19
C PRO A 622 2.60 12.07 60.34
N SER A 623 3.42 12.86 61.02
CA SER A 623 4.35 13.83 60.39
C SER A 623 5.45 13.11 59.59
N PRO A 624 6.04 13.78 58.57
CA PRO A 624 7.07 13.20 57.68
C PRO A 624 8.31 12.63 58.36
N GLU A 625 8.58 13.03 59.64
CA GLU A 625 9.73 12.56 60.39
C GLU A 625 9.58 11.08 60.90
N ASN A 626 8.36 10.60 61.06
CA ASN A 626 8.12 9.21 61.48
C ASN A 626 8.27 8.21 60.33
N VAL A 627 8.01 8.61 59.11
CA VAL A 627 8.18 7.79 57.92
C VAL A 627 9.68 7.55 57.64
N GLN A 628 10.53 8.55 57.89
CA GLN A 628 11.98 8.38 57.74
C GLN A 628 12.62 7.43 58.77
N LYS A 629 12.05 7.31 59.95
CA LYS A 629 12.54 6.37 60.95
C LYS A 629 12.18 4.90 60.66
N GLU A 630 11.04 4.65 60.07
CA GLU A 630 10.67 3.29 59.61
C GLU A 630 11.48 2.84 58.40
N LEU A 631 11.78 3.74 57.45
CA LEU A 631 12.64 3.43 56.32
C LEU A 631 14.10 3.13 56.70
N ALA A 632 14.59 3.74 57.78
CA ALA A 632 15.94 3.47 58.31
C ALA A 632 16.04 2.10 58.96
N HIS A 633 14.94 1.54 59.47
CA HIS A 633 14.92 0.18 60.09
C HIS A 633 14.90 -0.95 59.04
N TYR A 634 14.43 -0.68 57.83
CA TYR A 634 14.36 -1.71 56.76
C TYR A 634 15.69 -1.90 56.02
N ASN A 635 16.61 -0.95 56.11
CA ASN A 635 17.93 -1.02 55.45
C ASN A 635 19.02 -1.71 56.28
N GLN A 636 18.70 -2.30 57.42
CA GLN A 636 19.63 -3.06 58.23
C GLN A 636 19.16 -4.52 58.43
N SER A 637 19.24 -5.30 57.38
CA SER A 637 19.22 -6.77 57.51
C SER A 637 20.39 -7.34 56.71
N PRO A 638 21.21 -8.19 57.32
CA PRO A 638 22.49 -8.59 56.79
C PRO A 638 22.34 -9.71 55.76
N THR A 639 23.11 -9.55 54.70
CA THR A 639 23.48 -10.60 53.76
C THR A 639 24.26 -11.70 54.49
N GLU A 640 23.73 -12.91 54.55
CA GLU A 640 24.54 -14.13 54.68
C GLU A 640 24.06 -15.18 53.68
N SER A 641 24.92 -15.44 52.75
CA SER A 641 24.88 -16.66 51.94
C SER A 641 25.60 -17.78 52.68
N PRO A 642 25.18 -19.03 52.56
CA PRO A 642 26.09 -20.15 52.67
C PRO A 642 26.25 -20.85 51.32
N MET A 643 27.50 -20.87 50.86
CA MET A 643 28.01 -21.94 50.00
C MET A 643 27.80 -23.30 50.63
N VAL A 644 27.30 -24.26 49.88
CA VAL A 644 27.70 -25.66 50.07
C VAL A 644 27.94 -26.28 48.72
N MET A 645 29.20 -26.67 48.51
CA MET A 645 29.65 -27.68 47.55
C MET A 645 29.06 -29.06 47.94
N ASN A 646 28.74 -29.85 46.96
CA ASN A 646 29.28 -31.20 46.70
C ASN A 646 28.33 -32.05 45.84
N GLY A 647 29.01 -32.75 44.89
CA GLY A 647 28.50 -33.93 44.24
C GLY A 647 28.40 -33.79 42.71
#